data_6382d803fe5494e0f23148cd004827fc
#
_entry.id   6382d803fe5494e0f23148cd004827fc
#
_cell.length_a   1.000
_cell.length_b   1.000
_cell.length_c   1.000
_cell.angle_alpha   90.00
_cell.angle_beta   90.00
_cell.angle_gamma   90.00
#
_symmetry.space_group_name_H-M   'P 1'
#
loop_
_entity.id
_entity.type
_entity.pdbx_description
1 polymer ?
#
loop_
_entity_poly.entity_id
_entity_poly.type
_entity_poly.pdbx_seq_one_letter_code
_entity_poly.pdbx_strand_id
1 'polypeptide(L)'
;MNSIALITTLAVGALAAPTGLRTELIEDTRTVYSAGQPTSANLNDVIVAWQRGSSGLLQVATVDTPTPSFSWRLPGEVSRQSAYRILVASAPELLREGSADVWDSGDVSDTTVSGIRLPDGLLSPATVYYWTVKVAGSDGNFTPYAPSNSFLTADEWTGGFSRSPLQKTVQTARPVSVNADGNMFADFGKAAFGQLSLDVTAAGHDTLTVHLGEAASGNSVNRDPGATVRYTSYRLPVHPGADTYTLTIRPDGRNAQIKPHGRDVRPVLMPDYVGEVYPFRYCEIETGSSEVTAIRRPVVHYRWNEDASSFTSSDSVLNAVWNLCKYSIFATSFAGVYVDGDRERIPYEADALINQLSHYCVDDEYTIARYTTHYLMDNATWPTEWILQAVLLAWNDYLYTGDAALLKADYETLKARTLTDLTEENGLISTRTGRQTPDLLRRCGYYGDRIRDIVDWPQSGALGVGKEEPGEADGYDLGDYNTVVNAYHYRALQLMEKIAGVLEKDADAAFFASRAASVRAAVNSYMLDKKRGCYRDGIGSSHYSLHASMFPMAFGMVPEKYRSSVLDHIRSRGMACSVYGSQFLLDALYDGGLDNHALGLLTSRGKRSWWNMIENGSTVTWEGWDPQFKPNLDWNHAWGAAPANIIIRKLMGVEPVEPGWKRMTIHPRPGNLESASAVVPTILGAVEVAFLNTADAFEMNVTIPSGTVADVTVPAPSRSSSLYVNGGKWQANPLRTDGNSSHPAAFTLQLTPGSYTLSAR
;
A
#
# COMPACT_ATOMS: atom_id res chain seq x y z
N MET A 1 61.62 -16.79 -32.70
CA MET A 1 60.78 -16.67 -31.51
C MET A 1 59.49 -16.01 -31.96
N ASN A 2 58.46 -16.78 -32.21
CA ASN A 2 57.19 -16.27 -32.68
C ASN A 2 56.29 -16.00 -31.48
N SER A 3 55.94 -14.71 -31.27
CA SER A 3 54.92 -14.31 -30.30
C SER A 3 53.54 -14.55 -30.91
N ILE A 4 52.80 -15.51 -30.36
CA ILE A 4 51.40 -15.75 -30.67
C ILE A 4 50.62 -14.76 -29.82
N ALA A 5 50.01 -13.73 -30.45
CA ALA A 5 49.01 -12.90 -29.81
C ALA A 5 47.72 -13.69 -29.65
N LEU A 6 47.33 -13.94 -28.41
CA LEU A 6 46.04 -14.52 -28.08
C LEU A 6 44.97 -13.41 -28.22
N ILE A 7 44.24 -13.43 -29.33
CA ILE A 7 43.02 -12.60 -29.50
C ILE A 7 41.89 -13.31 -28.73
N THR A 8 41.63 -12.85 -27.50
CA THR A 8 40.41 -13.18 -26.79
C THR A 8 39.25 -12.42 -27.44
N THR A 9 38.54 -13.04 -28.34
CA THR A 9 37.21 -12.60 -28.77
C THR A 9 36.28 -12.70 -27.57
N LEU A 10 35.99 -11.58 -26.93
CA LEU A 10 34.85 -11.43 -26.08
C LEU A 10 33.62 -11.73 -26.95
N ALA A 11 32.97 -12.88 -26.74
CA ALA A 11 31.66 -13.13 -27.28
C ALA A 11 30.74 -12.09 -26.64
N VAL A 12 30.31 -11.08 -27.41
CA VAL A 12 29.20 -10.20 -27.02
C VAL A 12 28.00 -11.13 -26.92
N GLY A 13 27.60 -11.48 -25.70
CA GLY A 13 26.37 -12.24 -25.45
C GLY A 13 25.20 -11.47 -26.07
N ALA A 14 24.27 -12.18 -26.71
CA ALA A 14 23.04 -11.56 -27.22
C ALA A 14 22.33 -10.88 -26.04
N LEU A 15 21.89 -9.61 -26.23
CA LEU A 15 21.11 -8.89 -25.23
C LEU A 15 19.83 -9.66 -24.91
N ALA A 16 19.45 -9.75 -23.63
CA ALA A 16 18.17 -10.32 -23.23
C ALA A 16 17.01 -9.39 -23.62
N ALA A 17 15.82 -9.95 -23.82
CA ALA A 17 14.62 -9.18 -24.12
C ALA A 17 14.06 -8.51 -22.85
N PRO A 18 13.28 -7.40 -22.97
CA PRO A 18 12.51 -6.85 -21.85
C PRO A 18 11.54 -7.87 -21.25
N THR A 19 11.23 -7.70 -19.96
CA THR A 19 10.34 -8.60 -19.20
C THR A 19 9.28 -7.80 -18.43
N GLY A 20 8.38 -8.46 -17.71
CA GLY A 20 7.39 -7.80 -16.86
C GLY A 20 6.52 -6.80 -17.64
N LEU A 21 6.04 -7.21 -18.82
CA LEU A 21 5.19 -6.38 -19.67
C LEU A 21 3.84 -6.14 -18.99
N ARG A 22 3.47 -4.88 -18.80
CA ARG A 22 2.20 -4.46 -18.18
C ARG A 22 1.36 -3.63 -19.13
N THR A 23 0.07 -3.92 -19.18
CA THR A 23 -0.96 -3.07 -19.80
C THR A 23 -1.81 -2.49 -18.68
N GLU A 24 -1.94 -1.16 -18.62
CA GLU A 24 -2.63 -0.44 -17.52
C GLU A 24 -2.14 -0.87 -16.13
N LEU A 25 -0.82 -1.05 -15.98
CA LEU A 25 -0.12 -1.56 -14.78
C LEU A 25 -0.38 -3.03 -14.44
N ILE A 26 -1.21 -3.75 -15.20
CA ILE A 26 -1.51 -5.17 -15.00
C ILE A 26 -0.52 -6.01 -15.80
N GLU A 27 0.21 -6.90 -15.11
CA GLU A 27 1.17 -7.81 -15.74
C GLU A 27 0.47 -9.03 -16.35
N ASP A 28 -0.48 -9.62 -15.61
CA ASP A 28 -1.28 -10.75 -16.11
C ASP A 28 -2.67 -10.28 -16.58
N THR A 29 -2.77 -10.02 -17.86
CA THR A 29 -4.01 -9.66 -18.56
C THR A 29 -4.61 -10.84 -19.34
N ARG A 30 -4.08 -12.07 -19.18
CA ARG A 30 -4.45 -13.23 -19.99
C ARG A 30 -5.21 -14.31 -19.23
N THR A 31 -4.97 -14.44 -17.93
CA THR A 31 -5.62 -15.48 -17.13
C THR A 31 -7.10 -15.20 -16.99
N VAL A 32 -7.91 -16.16 -17.44
CA VAL A 32 -9.37 -16.14 -17.33
C VAL A 32 -9.79 -16.95 -16.10
N TYR A 33 -10.66 -16.36 -15.30
CA TYR A 33 -11.18 -16.97 -14.08
C TYR A 33 -12.66 -17.31 -14.23
N SER A 34 -13.10 -18.30 -13.47
CA SER A 34 -14.53 -18.60 -13.23
C SER A 34 -14.73 -18.76 -11.72
N ALA A 35 -15.67 -18.01 -11.15
CA ALA A 35 -15.91 -17.97 -9.71
C ALA A 35 -14.64 -17.72 -8.87
N GLY A 36 -13.70 -16.93 -9.41
CA GLY A 36 -12.41 -16.60 -8.79
C GLY A 36 -11.31 -17.67 -8.94
N GLN A 37 -11.56 -18.79 -9.62
CA GLN A 37 -10.58 -19.83 -9.90
C GLN A 37 -10.04 -19.72 -11.33
N PRO A 38 -8.72 -19.87 -11.58
CA PRO A 38 -8.17 -19.84 -12.93
C PRO A 38 -8.72 -21.02 -13.76
N THR A 39 -8.93 -20.76 -15.06
CA THR A 39 -9.47 -21.74 -16.01
C THR A 39 -8.53 -21.96 -17.19
N SER A 40 -8.86 -22.91 -18.05
CA SER A 40 -8.19 -23.11 -19.34
C SER A 40 -8.80 -22.26 -20.48
N ALA A 41 -9.83 -21.45 -20.20
CA ALA A 41 -10.42 -20.53 -21.17
C ALA A 41 -9.43 -19.45 -21.59
N ASN A 42 -9.58 -18.93 -22.80
CA ASN A 42 -8.79 -17.84 -23.33
C ASN A 42 -9.61 -16.55 -23.48
N LEU A 43 -8.98 -15.44 -23.87
CA LEU A 43 -9.64 -14.13 -23.99
C LEU A 43 -10.80 -14.12 -25.00
N ASN A 44 -10.74 -14.91 -26.07
CA ASN A 44 -11.83 -15.02 -27.06
C ASN A 44 -13.04 -15.74 -26.48
N ASP A 45 -12.84 -16.70 -25.56
CA ASP A 45 -13.95 -17.38 -24.88
C ASP A 45 -14.74 -16.39 -24.00
N VAL A 46 -14.08 -15.38 -23.44
CA VAL A 46 -14.74 -14.29 -22.69
C VAL A 46 -15.64 -13.48 -23.62
N ILE A 47 -15.16 -13.10 -24.81
CA ILE A 47 -15.96 -12.36 -25.81
C ILE A 47 -17.20 -13.19 -26.22
N VAL A 48 -17.02 -14.48 -26.46
CA VAL A 48 -18.15 -15.38 -26.79
C VAL A 48 -19.14 -15.46 -25.63
N ALA A 49 -18.68 -15.48 -24.38
CA ALA A 49 -19.56 -15.47 -23.22
C ALA A 49 -20.36 -14.16 -23.12
N TRP A 50 -19.72 -12.99 -23.38
CA TRP A 50 -20.40 -11.69 -23.43
C TRP A 50 -21.48 -11.64 -24.51
N GLN A 51 -21.16 -12.07 -25.73
CA GLN A 51 -22.12 -12.11 -26.85
C GLN A 51 -23.35 -12.99 -26.57
N ARG A 52 -23.19 -14.02 -25.68
CA ARG A 52 -24.28 -14.92 -25.27
C ARG A 52 -25.04 -14.42 -24.02
N GLY A 53 -24.72 -13.22 -23.52
CA GLY A 53 -25.31 -12.68 -22.29
C GLY A 53 -24.88 -13.42 -21.01
N SER A 54 -23.73 -14.08 -21.03
CA SER A 54 -23.16 -14.85 -19.91
C SER A 54 -21.89 -14.18 -19.33
N SER A 55 -21.82 -12.86 -19.38
CA SER A 55 -20.65 -12.08 -18.96
C SER A 55 -20.19 -12.34 -17.51
N GLY A 56 -21.11 -12.74 -16.63
CA GLY A 56 -20.77 -13.07 -15.23
C GLY A 56 -20.05 -14.40 -15.01
N LEU A 57 -19.97 -15.30 -16.01
CA LEU A 57 -19.37 -16.63 -15.85
C LEU A 57 -17.85 -16.65 -15.92
N LEU A 58 -17.27 -15.77 -16.75
CA LEU A 58 -15.83 -15.65 -16.95
C LEU A 58 -15.37 -14.26 -16.57
N GLN A 59 -14.32 -14.15 -15.80
CA GLN A 59 -13.70 -12.91 -15.38
C GLN A 59 -12.27 -12.85 -15.89
N VAL A 60 -11.85 -11.66 -16.31
CA VAL A 60 -10.48 -11.36 -16.73
C VAL A 60 -10.18 -9.90 -16.42
N ALA A 61 -8.92 -9.55 -16.32
CA ALA A 61 -8.51 -8.14 -16.28
C ALA A 61 -8.79 -7.50 -17.64
N THR A 62 -9.77 -6.58 -17.70
CA THR A 62 -10.12 -5.85 -18.92
C THR A 62 -9.47 -4.47 -18.93
N VAL A 63 -9.07 -4.03 -20.10
CA VAL A 63 -8.59 -2.66 -20.34
C VAL A 63 -9.77 -1.74 -20.62
N ASP A 64 -10.04 -0.82 -19.69
CA ASP A 64 -11.20 0.08 -19.72
C ASP A 64 -10.85 1.50 -20.22
N THR A 65 -9.97 1.58 -21.21
CA THR A 65 -9.58 2.84 -21.84
C THR A 65 -9.22 2.61 -23.31
N PRO A 66 -9.57 3.54 -24.23
CA PRO A 66 -9.14 3.47 -25.62
C PRO A 66 -7.65 3.79 -25.81
N THR A 67 -6.97 4.31 -24.77
CA THR A 67 -5.56 4.72 -24.81
C THR A 67 -4.76 4.08 -23.69
N PRO A 68 -4.65 2.73 -23.62
CA PRO A 68 -3.96 2.05 -22.52
C PRO A 68 -2.49 2.44 -22.47
N SER A 69 -1.95 2.37 -21.24
CA SER A 69 -0.52 2.53 -21.00
C SER A 69 0.21 1.19 -21.03
N PHE A 70 1.45 1.23 -21.52
CA PHE A 70 2.38 0.12 -21.54
C PHE A 70 3.58 0.39 -20.65
N SER A 71 4.07 -0.65 -19.99
CA SER A 71 5.26 -0.59 -19.14
C SER A 71 6.02 -1.93 -19.22
N TRP A 72 7.33 -1.88 -18.94
CA TRP A 72 8.20 -3.07 -18.96
C TRP A 72 9.38 -2.91 -18.03
N ARG A 73 10.07 -4.02 -17.75
CA ARG A 73 11.33 -4.07 -17.02
C ARG A 73 12.48 -4.25 -18.02
N LEU A 74 13.56 -3.50 -17.81
CA LEU A 74 14.76 -3.60 -18.63
C LEU A 74 15.55 -4.88 -18.28
N PRO A 75 16.19 -5.54 -19.26
CA PRO A 75 17.13 -6.61 -18.98
C PRO A 75 18.39 -6.08 -18.26
N GLY A 76 19.07 -6.95 -17.50
CA GLY A 76 20.21 -6.56 -16.65
C GLY A 76 21.37 -5.93 -17.41
N GLU A 77 21.55 -6.28 -18.68
CA GLU A 77 22.60 -5.74 -19.55
C GLU A 77 22.31 -4.31 -20.04
N VAL A 78 21.05 -3.87 -19.96
CA VAL A 78 20.62 -2.52 -20.34
C VAL A 78 20.43 -1.69 -19.08
N SER A 79 21.48 -1.10 -18.57
CA SER A 79 21.43 -0.28 -17.36
C SER A 79 20.50 0.93 -17.49
N ARG A 80 20.38 1.50 -18.69
CA ARG A 80 19.49 2.63 -19.01
C ARG A 80 19.01 2.52 -20.46
N GLN A 81 17.70 2.65 -20.66
CA GLN A 81 17.10 2.75 -21.99
C GLN A 81 17.45 4.09 -22.65
N SER A 82 17.76 4.04 -23.95
CA SER A 82 17.92 5.22 -24.81
C SER A 82 16.80 5.34 -25.85
N ALA A 83 16.23 4.19 -26.26
CA ALA A 83 15.13 4.14 -27.20
C ALA A 83 14.28 2.89 -26.99
N TYR A 84 13.06 2.90 -27.52
CA TYR A 84 12.18 1.73 -27.57
C TYR A 84 11.41 1.68 -28.89
N ARG A 85 10.83 0.51 -29.20
CA ARG A 85 9.79 0.34 -30.22
C ARG A 85 8.73 -0.61 -29.74
N ILE A 86 7.47 -0.16 -29.77
CA ILE A 86 6.29 -0.93 -29.40
C ILE A 86 5.56 -1.34 -30.67
N LEU A 87 5.10 -2.59 -30.70
CA LEU A 87 4.20 -3.09 -31.74
C LEU A 87 2.91 -3.55 -31.06
N VAL A 88 1.75 -3.15 -31.61
CA VAL A 88 0.42 -3.62 -31.22
C VAL A 88 -0.30 -4.14 -32.44
N ALA A 89 -0.92 -5.32 -32.33
CA ALA A 89 -1.57 -5.97 -33.45
C ALA A 89 -2.86 -6.70 -33.03
N SER A 90 -3.74 -6.96 -34.00
CA SER A 90 -4.96 -7.75 -33.83
C SER A 90 -4.70 -9.28 -33.74
N ALA A 91 -3.51 -9.72 -34.14
CA ALA A 91 -3.10 -11.13 -34.10
C ALA A 91 -1.60 -11.26 -33.81
N PRO A 92 -1.16 -12.31 -33.10
CA PRO A 92 0.24 -12.45 -32.68
C PRO A 92 1.22 -12.59 -33.86
N GLU A 93 0.81 -13.16 -34.98
CA GLU A 93 1.62 -13.30 -36.19
C GLU A 93 1.89 -11.95 -36.90
N LEU A 94 1.11 -10.91 -36.61
CA LEU A 94 1.26 -9.55 -37.13
C LEU A 94 2.24 -8.72 -36.30
N LEU A 95 2.71 -9.17 -35.15
CA LEU A 95 3.69 -8.48 -34.31
C LEU A 95 5.09 -8.46 -34.96
N ARG A 96 5.20 -7.81 -36.10
CA ARG A 96 6.46 -7.60 -36.85
C ARG A 96 6.51 -6.17 -37.36
N GLU A 97 7.71 -5.64 -37.47
CA GLU A 97 7.93 -4.32 -38.06
C GLU A 97 7.35 -4.26 -39.48
N GLY A 98 6.56 -3.25 -39.75
CA GLY A 98 5.86 -3.06 -41.03
C GLY A 98 4.65 -3.97 -41.26
N SER A 99 4.28 -4.82 -40.29
CA SER A 99 3.10 -5.70 -40.38
C SER A 99 2.10 -5.46 -39.24
N ALA A 100 2.49 -4.82 -38.14
CA ALA A 100 1.61 -4.49 -37.04
C ALA A 100 0.45 -3.58 -37.56
N ASP A 101 -0.77 -4.11 -37.50
CA ASP A 101 -1.96 -3.52 -38.10
C ASP A 101 -2.68 -2.52 -37.20
N VAL A 102 -2.31 -2.42 -35.91
CA VAL A 102 -2.90 -1.50 -34.92
C VAL A 102 -1.97 -0.33 -34.64
N TRP A 103 -0.74 -0.60 -34.21
CA TRP A 103 0.25 0.44 -33.92
C TRP A 103 1.68 -0.09 -34.03
N ASP A 104 2.49 0.68 -34.70
CA ASP A 104 3.94 0.58 -34.72
C ASP A 104 4.48 1.95 -34.33
N SER A 105 5.07 2.08 -33.13
CA SER A 105 5.58 3.36 -32.62
C SER A 105 6.75 3.91 -33.44
N GLY A 106 7.37 3.07 -34.31
CA GLY A 106 8.72 3.33 -34.80
C GLY A 106 9.74 3.31 -33.66
N ASP A 107 10.98 3.62 -33.98
CA ASP A 107 12.04 3.74 -33.00
C ASP A 107 11.93 5.12 -32.29
N VAL A 108 11.49 5.11 -31.03
CA VAL A 108 11.27 6.31 -30.21
C VAL A 108 12.49 6.54 -29.30
N SER A 109 13.16 7.67 -29.44
CA SER A 109 14.28 8.07 -28.55
C SER A 109 13.73 8.61 -27.23
N ASP A 110 13.54 7.73 -26.23
CA ASP A 110 13.06 8.08 -24.90
C ASP A 110 13.59 7.07 -23.86
N THR A 111 13.80 7.57 -22.66
CA THR A 111 14.26 6.77 -21.50
C THR A 111 13.13 6.24 -20.63
N THR A 112 11.88 6.60 -20.92
CA THR A 112 10.71 6.20 -20.16
C THR A 112 10.38 4.74 -20.41
N VAL A 113 10.09 4.00 -19.34
CA VAL A 113 9.75 2.55 -19.35
C VAL A 113 8.38 2.25 -18.75
N SER A 114 7.65 3.26 -18.32
CA SER A 114 6.33 3.12 -17.70
C SER A 114 5.38 4.24 -18.13
N GLY A 115 4.09 3.92 -18.28
CA GLY A 115 3.06 4.89 -18.62
C GLY A 115 3.08 5.38 -20.09
N ILE A 116 3.69 4.61 -21.00
CA ILE A 116 3.69 4.93 -22.44
C ILE A 116 2.32 4.62 -23.02
N ARG A 117 1.63 5.65 -23.54
CA ARG A 117 0.25 5.51 -24.00
C ARG A 117 0.11 5.23 -25.48
N LEU A 118 -0.81 4.30 -25.79
CA LEU A 118 -1.29 4.09 -27.14
C LEU A 118 -2.03 5.34 -27.62
N PRO A 119 -1.84 5.79 -28.89
CA PRO A 119 -2.63 6.87 -29.47
C PRO A 119 -4.13 6.56 -29.51
N ASP A 120 -4.95 7.59 -29.42
CA ASP A 120 -6.42 7.45 -29.46
C ASP A 120 -6.93 6.99 -30.85
N GLY A 121 -8.10 6.35 -30.82
CA GLY A 121 -8.82 5.93 -32.05
C GLY A 121 -8.31 4.63 -32.69
N LEU A 122 -7.41 3.90 -32.06
CA LEU A 122 -6.83 2.66 -32.60
C LEU A 122 -7.50 1.38 -32.06
N LEU A 123 -8.14 1.44 -30.90
CA LEU A 123 -8.75 0.27 -30.27
C LEU A 123 -10.27 0.29 -30.40
N SER A 124 -10.85 -0.90 -30.45
CA SER A 124 -12.29 -1.15 -30.37
C SER A 124 -12.64 -1.86 -29.07
N PRO A 125 -13.83 -1.64 -28.48
CA PRO A 125 -14.32 -2.45 -27.36
C PRO A 125 -14.45 -3.93 -27.68
N ALA A 126 -14.50 -4.78 -26.66
CA ALA A 126 -14.69 -6.23 -26.75
C ALA A 126 -13.74 -6.92 -27.74
N THR A 127 -12.47 -6.51 -27.78
CA THR A 127 -11.48 -6.98 -28.76
C THR A 127 -10.19 -7.40 -28.08
N VAL A 128 -9.61 -8.51 -28.53
CA VAL A 128 -8.30 -8.96 -28.07
C VAL A 128 -7.19 -8.32 -28.91
N TYR A 129 -6.20 -7.77 -28.23
CA TYR A 129 -5.01 -7.23 -28.85
C TYR A 129 -3.75 -7.86 -28.28
N TYR A 130 -2.70 -7.87 -29.08
CA TYR A 130 -1.37 -8.39 -28.76
C TYR A 130 -0.35 -7.27 -28.87
N TRP A 131 0.67 -7.31 -28.02
CA TRP A 131 1.72 -6.31 -28.09
C TRP A 131 3.07 -6.85 -27.63
N THR A 132 4.13 -6.17 -28.06
CA THR A 132 5.51 -6.45 -27.68
C THR A 132 6.34 -5.18 -27.72
N VAL A 133 7.53 -5.24 -27.15
CA VAL A 133 8.48 -4.14 -27.10
C VAL A 133 9.92 -4.64 -27.25
N LYS A 134 10.76 -3.87 -27.93
CA LYS A 134 12.22 -3.95 -27.87
C LYS A 134 12.77 -2.64 -27.35
N VAL A 135 13.94 -2.67 -26.73
CA VAL A 135 14.60 -1.49 -26.18
C VAL A 135 16.05 -1.40 -26.64
N ALA A 136 16.58 -0.19 -26.71
CA ALA A 136 18.01 0.03 -26.96
C ALA A 136 18.71 0.57 -25.70
N GLY A 137 19.90 0.13 -25.44
CA GLY A 137 20.81 0.68 -24.45
C GLY A 137 21.51 1.95 -24.94
N SER A 138 22.42 2.48 -24.13
CA SER A 138 23.22 3.67 -24.46
C SER A 138 24.15 3.49 -25.67
N ASP A 139 24.40 2.25 -26.07
CA ASP A 139 25.18 1.88 -27.26
C ASP A 139 24.34 1.93 -28.56
N GLY A 140 23.03 2.18 -28.45
CA GLY A 140 22.07 2.24 -29.56
C GLY A 140 21.66 0.87 -30.13
N ASN A 141 22.16 -0.24 -29.56
CA ASN A 141 21.79 -1.58 -29.99
C ASN A 141 20.45 -2.00 -29.39
N PHE A 142 19.52 -2.47 -30.24
CA PHE A 142 18.24 -2.98 -29.79
C PHE A 142 18.35 -4.43 -29.28
N THR A 143 17.62 -4.72 -28.21
CA THR A 143 17.36 -6.09 -27.75
C THR A 143 16.48 -6.83 -28.75
N PRO A 144 16.36 -8.16 -28.63
CA PRO A 144 15.20 -8.86 -29.20
C PRO A 144 13.88 -8.29 -28.66
N TYR A 145 12.80 -8.46 -29.42
CA TYR A 145 11.46 -8.20 -28.90
C TYR A 145 11.13 -9.10 -27.70
N ALA A 146 10.45 -8.55 -26.72
CA ALA A 146 9.91 -9.31 -25.59
C ALA A 146 8.93 -10.40 -26.06
N PRO A 147 8.77 -11.51 -25.35
CA PRO A 147 7.62 -12.38 -25.52
C PRO A 147 6.34 -11.57 -25.47
N SER A 148 5.45 -11.74 -26.47
CA SER A 148 4.24 -10.94 -26.58
C SER A 148 3.32 -11.10 -25.37
N ASN A 149 2.70 -9.99 -24.95
CA ASN A 149 1.56 -10.00 -24.04
C ASN A 149 0.27 -9.75 -24.85
N SER A 150 -0.89 -10.09 -24.28
CA SER A 150 -2.19 -9.81 -24.88
C SER A 150 -3.15 -9.28 -23.83
N PHE A 151 -4.11 -8.47 -24.27
CA PHE A 151 -5.14 -7.92 -23.40
C PHE A 151 -6.49 -7.89 -24.11
N LEU A 152 -7.56 -7.92 -23.32
CA LEU A 152 -8.93 -7.77 -23.77
C LEU A 152 -9.42 -6.38 -23.37
N THR A 153 -9.96 -5.64 -24.32
CA THR A 153 -10.63 -4.36 -24.03
C THR A 153 -12.01 -4.62 -23.40
N ALA A 154 -12.47 -3.71 -22.55
CA ALA A 154 -13.82 -3.74 -22.01
C ALA A 154 -14.88 -3.74 -23.13
N ASP A 155 -16.07 -4.22 -22.83
CA ASP A 155 -17.18 -4.24 -23.78
C ASP A 155 -17.73 -2.82 -24.08
N GLU A 156 -17.52 -1.88 -23.16
CA GLU A 156 -17.73 -0.44 -23.31
C GLU A 156 -16.71 0.34 -22.51
N TRP A 157 -16.39 1.57 -22.92
CA TRP A 157 -15.48 2.44 -22.16
C TRP A 157 -16.25 3.14 -21.05
N THR A 158 -15.93 2.83 -19.78
CA THR A 158 -16.55 3.50 -18.62
C THR A 158 -15.76 4.71 -18.16
N GLY A 159 -14.51 4.86 -18.60
CA GLY A 159 -13.58 5.89 -18.16
C GLY A 159 -12.96 5.60 -16.79
N GLY A 160 -13.17 4.39 -16.26
CA GLY A 160 -12.55 3.91 -15.04
C GLY A 160 -11.12 3.41 -15.24
N PHE A 161 -10.48 3.02 -14.15
CA PHE A 161 -9.17 2.38 -14.20
C PHE A 161 -9.30 0.85 -14.20
N SER A 162 -8.50 0.23 -15.05
CA SER A 162 -8.42 -1.23 -15.18
C SER A 162 -7.97 -1.88 -13.88
N ARG A 163 -8.54 -3.05 -13.57
CA ARG A 163 -8.20 -3.83 -12.37
C ARG A 163 -8.29 -5.33 -12.62
N SER A 164 -7.57 -6.09 -11.80
CA SER A 164 -7.66 -7.54 -11.82
C SER A 164 -8.97 -8.03 -11.17
N PRO A 165 -9.53 -9.17 -11.60
CA PRO A 165 -10.65 -9.79 -10.89
C PRO A 165 -10.20 -10.34 -9.53
N LEU A 166 -11.16 -10.48 -8.60
CA LEU A 166 -10.92 -11.19 -7.34
C LEU A 166 -10.67 -12.67 -7.61
N GLN A 167 -9.75 -13.22 -6.85
CA GLN A 167 -9.26 -14.59 -6.96
C GLN A 167 -9.63 -15.39 -5.72
N LYS A 168 -9.64 -16.73 -5.84
CA LYS A 168 -9.81 -17.66 -4.72
C LYS A 168 -8.63 -18.63 -4.65
N THR A 169 -8.01 -18.71 -3.48
CA THR A 169 -7.01 -19.73 -3.16
C THR A 169 -7.57 -20.69 -2.13
N VAL A 170 -7.55 -22.00 -2.41
CA VAL A 170 -8.08 -23.01 -1.49
C VAL A 170 -7.02 -23.37 -0.45
N GLN A 171 -7.33 -23.18 0.81
CA GLN A 171 -6.51 -23.59 1.95
C GLN A 171 -7.16 -24.80 2.63
N THR A 172 -6.36 -25.81 2.94
CA THR A 172 -6.81 -26.98 3.73
C THR A 172 -6.39 -26.77 5.19
N ALA A 173 -7.31 -26.94 6.11
CA ALA A 173 -7.03 -26.80 7.53
C ALA A 173 -6.02 -27.84 8.03
N ARG A 174 -5.01 -27.40 8.75
CA ARG A 174 -4.01 -28.23 9.46
C ARG A 174 -3.41 -27.41 10.59
N PRO A 175 -3.46 -27.87 11.86
CA PRO A 175 -4.01 -29.15 12.33
C PRO A 175 -5.54 -29.20 12.38
N VAL A 176 -6.07 -30.43 12.39
CA VAL A 176 -7.46 -30.71 12.80
C VAL A 176 -7.40 -31.62 14.01
N SER A 177 -8.15 -31.32 15.04
CA SER A 177 -8.24 -32.08 16.29
C SER A 177 -9.69 -32.31 16.70
N VAL A 178 -9.90 -33.23 17.62
CA VAL A 178 -11.21 -33.38 18.28
C VAL A 178 -11.11 -32.75 19.68
N ASN A 179 -12.03 -31.84 20.00
CA ASN A 179 -12.04 -31.17 21.29
C ASN A 179 -12.73 -31.98 22.39
N ALA A 180 -12.81 -31.46 23.61
CA ALA A 180 -13.38 -32.14 24.77
C ALA A 180 -14.89 -32.47 24.61
N ASP A 181 -15.60 -31.70 23.77
CA ASP A 181 -17.03 -31.90 23.49
C ASP A 181 -17.25 -32.91 22.34
N GLY A 182 -16.20 -33.45 21.77
CA GLY A 182 -16.25 -34.39 20.62
C GLY A 182 -16.36 -33.69 19.27
N ASN A 183 -16.27 -32.37 19.21
CA ASN A 183 -16.35 -31.59 17.98
C ASN A 183 -15.00 -31.56 17.25
N MET A 184 -15.02 -31.54 15.92
CA MET A 184 -13.83 -31.31 15.13
C MET A 184 -13.45 -29.82 15.22
N PHE A 185 -12.19 -29.54 15.56
CA PHE A 185 -11.62 -28.19 15.61
C PHE A 185 -10.47 -28.07 14.60
N ALA A 186 -10.55 -27.05 13.76
CA ALA A 186 -9.61 -26.78 12.69
C ALA A 186 -9.03 -25.37 12.80
N ASP A 187 -7.71 -25.25 12.71
CA ASP A 187 -6.97 -23.99 12.61
C ASP A 187 -6.38 -23.84 11.21
N PHE A 188 -6.69 -22.74 10.53
CA PHE A 188 -6.11 -22.38 9.24
C PHE A 188 -4.78 -21.61 9.37
N GLY A 189 -4.29 -21.41 10.58
CA GLY A 189 -3.04 -20.71 10.89
C GLY A 189 -3.18 -19.19 10.91
N LYS A 190 -3.89 -18.62 9.97
CA LYS A 190 -4.13 -17.16 9.87
C LYS A 190 -5.59 -16.86 9.53
N ALA A 191 -6.13 -15.74 10.04
CA ALA A 191 -7.46 -15.25 9.65
C ALA A 191 -7.43 -14.79 8.19
N ALA A 192 -8.51 -15.06 7.45
CA ALA A 192 -8.70 -14.56 6.09
C ALA A 192 -10.19 -14.51 5.74
N PHE A 193 -10.54 -13.71 4.77
CA PHE A 193 -11.88 -13.60 4.21
C PHE A 193 -12.13 -14.74 3.23
N GLY A 194 -13.11 -15.58 3.52
CA GLY A 194 -13.35 -16.75 2.69
C GLY A 194 -14.70 -17.41 2.93
N GLN A 195 -14.85 -18.54 2.28
CA GLN A 195 -15.99 -19.45 2.41
C GLN A 195 -15.50 -20.75 3.03
N LEU A 196 -16.40 -21.66 3.40
CA LEU A 196 -16.04 -22.97 3.93
C LEU A 196 -16.53 -24.07 2.97
N SER A 197 -15.66 -25.07 2.71
CA SER A 197 -16.02 -26.28 1.98
C SER A 197 -15.63 -27.50 2.79
N LEU A 198 -16.52 -28.48 2.89
CA LEU A 198 -16.39 -29.69 3.68
C LEU A 198 -16.60 -30.91 2.79
N ASP A 199 -15.72 -31.92 2.87
CA ASP A 199 -16.02 -33.24 2.36
C ASP A 199 -16.63 -34.04 3.52
N VAL A 200 -17.86 -34.55 3.32
CA VAL A 200 -18.64 -35.21 4.36
C VAL A 200 -19.13 -36.56 3.84
N THR A 201 -19.02 -37.59 4.69
CA THR A 201 -19.67 -38.88 4.48
C THR A 201 -20.74 -39.06 5.55
N ALA A 202 -22.01 -39.16 5.14
CA ALA A 202 -23.13 -39.34 6.03
C ALA A 202 -23.84 -40.67 5.78
N ALA A 203 -24.20 -41.40 6.84
CA ALA A 203 -24.97 -42.63 6.76
C ALA A 203 -26.47 -42.40 6.49
N GLY A 204 -26.96 -41.21 6.82
CA GLY A 204 -28.36 -40.78 6.69
C GLY A 204 -28.47 -39.27 6.53
N HIS A 205 -29.69 -38.73 6.50
CA HIS A 205 -29.89 -37.30 6.61
C HIS A 205 -29.47 -36.82 8.00
N ASP A 206 -28.60 -35.80 8.03
CA ASP A 206 -28.06 -35.22 9.24
C ASP A 206 -27.95 -33.70 9.09
N THR A 207 -27.58 -33.00 10.15
CA THR A 207 -27.34 -31.56 10.13
C THR A 207 -26.12 -31.24 10.99
N LEU A 208 -25.03 -30.82 10.33
CA LEU A 208 -23.86 -30.36 11.02
C LEU A 208 -24.07 -28.94 11.57
N THR A 209 -23.53 -28.65 12.76
CA THR A 209 -23.43 -27.28 13.26
C THR A 209 -21.99 -26.81 13.02
N VAL A 210 -21.83 -25.75 12.28
CA VAL A 210 -20.52 -25.18 11.93
C VAL A 210 -20.35 -23.84 12.61
N HIS A 211 -19.27 -23.69 13.37
CA HIS A 211 -18.87 -22.44 14.00
C HIS A 211 -17.62 -21.88 13.30
N LEU A 212 -17.65 -20.60 12.93
CA LEU A 212 -16.54 -19.87 12.32
C LEU A 212 -16.17 -18.69 13.22
N GLY A 213 -14.87 -18.47 13.45
CA GLY A 213 -14.41 -17.35 14.28
C GLY A 213 -12.96 -16.95 14.03
N GLU A 214 -12.65 -15.70 14.38
CA GLU A 214 -11.29 -15.16 14.34
C GLU A 214 -10.49 -15.54 15.57
N ALA A 215 -11.15 -15.78 16.73
CA ALA A 215 -10.55 -16.12 18.00
C ALA A 215 -10.92 -17.53 18.46
N ALA A 216 -10.01 -18.16 19.21
CA ALA A 216 -10.23 -19.45 19.85
C ALA A 216 -10.14 -19.37 21.37
N SER A 217 -10.78 -20.32 22.05
CA SER A 217 -10.64 -20.58 23.47
C SER A 217 -10.19 -22.04 23.66
N GLY A 218 -8.90 -22.26 23.85
CA GLY A 218 -8.32 -23.61 23.77
C GLY A 218 -8.53 -24.22 22.38
N ASN A 219 -9.08 -25.44 22.32
CA ASN A 219 -9.39 -26.15 21.08
C ASN A 219 -10.88 -25.97 20.68
N SER A 220 -11.47 -24.80 20.88
CA SER A 220 -12.82 -24.46 20.47
C SER A 220 -12.86 -23.05 19.93
N VAL A 221 -13.77 -22.76 19.00
CA VAL A 221 -14.02 -21.40 18.55
C VAL A 221 -14.58 -20.58 19.71
N ASN A 222 -13.99 -19.40 19.95
CA ASN A 222 -14.52 -18.49 20.97
C ASN A 222 -15.86 -17.92 20.49
N ARG A 223 -16.94 -18.27 21.17
CA ARG A 223 -18.31 -17.90 20.80
C ARG A 223 -18.73 -16.52 21.33
N ASP A 224 -17.94 -15.92 22.23
CA ASP A 224 -18.11 -14.56 22.75
C ASP A 224 -16.75 -13.86 22.86
N PRO A 225 -16.15 -13.53 21.69
CA PRO A 225 -14.78 -12.98 21.68
C PRO A 225 -14.69 -11.52 22.12
N GLY A 226 -15.82 -10.84 22.34
CA GLY A 226 -15.86 -9.42 22.68
C GLY A 226 -15.58 -8.48 21.48
N ALA A 227 -15.66 -7.18 21.74
CA ALA A 227 -15.47 -6.11 20.73
C ALA A 227 -16.34 -6.37 19.47
N THR A 228 -15.76 -6.23 18.28
CA THR A 228 -16.40 -6.67 17.02
C THR A 228 -15.63 -7.81 16.37
N VAL A 229 -14.82 -8.54 17.14
CA VAL A 229 -14.15 -9.77 16.69
C VAL A 229 -15.21 -10.77 16.21
N ARG A 230 -14.96 -11.38 15.07
CA ARG A 230 -16.03 -12.10 14.35
C ARG A 230 -16.22 -13.52 14.89
N TYR A 231 -17.49 -13.84 15.10
CA TYR A 231 -18.00 -15.19 15.35
C TYR A 231 -19.36 -15.36 14.71
N THR A 232 -19.62 -16.54 14.11
CA THR A 232 -20.92 -16.93 13.57
C THR A 232 -21.08 -18.44 13.60
N SER A 233 -22.34 -18.90 13.51
CA SER A 233 -22.65 -20.32 13.38
C SER A 233 -23.67 -20.59 12.28
N TYR A 234 -23.59 -21.78 11.69
CA TYR A 234 -24.44 -22.24 10.60
C TYR A 234 -24.93 -23.65 10.87
N ARG A 235 -26.10 -23.95 10.39
CA ARG A 235 -26.62 -25.33 10.27
C ARG A 235 -26.50 -25.76 8.82
N LEU A 236 -25.76 -26.86 8.59
CA LEU A 236 -25.48 -27.40 7.26
C LEU A 236 -26.17 -28.76 7.14
N PRO A 237 -27.31 -28.86 6.43
CA PRO A 237 -27.96 -30.14 6.12
C PRO A 237 -27.03 -30.99 5.21
N VAL A 238 -26.88 -32.27 5.52
CA VAL A 238 -26.14 -33.24 4.71
C VAL A 238 -27.06 -34.43 4.37
N HIS A 239 -26.75 -35.06 3.22
CA HIS A 239 -27.53 -36.17 2.69
C HIS A 239 -26.73 -37.48 2.74
N PRO A 240 -27.38 -38.64 2.69
CA PRO A 240 -26.67 -39.93 2.68
C PRO A 240 -25.66 -40.03 1.54
N GLY A 241 -24.47 -40.55 1.85
CA GLY A 241 -23.36 -40.74 0.92
C GLY A 241 -22.19 -39.78 1.19
N ALA A 242 -21.19 -39.83 0.32
CA ALA A 242 -20.04 -38.95 0.34
C ALA A 242 -20.29 -37.79 -0.64
N ASP A 243 -20.17 -36.55 -0.18
CA ASP A 243 -20.33 -35.34 -1.00
C ASP A 243 -19.49 -34.19 -0.47
N THR A 244 -19.28 -33.17 -1.32
CA THR A 244 -18.62 -31.91 -0.97
C THR A 244 -19.66 -30.80 -0.77
N TYR A 245 -19.70 -30.22 0.41
CA TYR A 245 -20.62 -29.16 0.79
C TYR A 245 -19.90 -27.81 0.88
N THR A 246 -20.39 -26.82 0.17
CA THR A 246 -19.94 -25.43 0.33
C THR A 246 -20.93 -24.66 1.16
N LEU A 247 -20.46 -24.05 2.25
CA LEU A 247 -21.29 -23.25 3.14
C LEU A 247 -21.61 -21.91 2.48
N THR A 248 -22.89 -21.61 2.31
CA THR A 248 -23.34 -20.29 1.86
C THR A 248 -23.23 -19.30 3.01
N ILE A 249 -22.30 -18.34 2.88
CA ILE A 249 -22.14 -17.25 3.83
C ILE A 249 -23.32 -16.29 3.71
N ARG A 250 -23.94 -15.98 4.85
CA ARG A 250 -25.06 -15.03 4.91
C ARG A 250 -24.55 -13.60 4.93
N PRO A 251 -25.12 -12.69 4.09
CA PRO A 251 -24.80 -11.27 4.16
C PRO A 251 -25.06 -10.71 5.57
N ASP A 252 -24.12 -9.95 6.11
CA ASP A 252 -24.28 -9.23 7.38
C ASP A 252 -24.94 -7.87 7.12
N GLY A 253 -26.02 -7.56 7.86
CA GLY A 253 -26.73 -6.29 7.73
C GLY A 253 -25.89 -5.04 8.08
N ARG A 254 -24.69 -5.20 8.65
CA ARG A 254 -23.76 -4.09 8.95
C ARG A 254 -22.99 -3.63 7.72
N ASN A 255 -22.57 -4.55 6.84
CA ASN A 255 -21.61 -4.31 5.77
C ASN A 255 -22.05 -4.82 4.38
N ALA A 256 -23.18 -5.52 4.28
CA ALA A 256 -23.68 -6.07 3.02
C ALA A 256 -24.98 -5.40 2.55
N GLN A 257 -25.35 -4.27 3.13
CA GLN A 257 -26.55 -3.52 2.76
C GLN A 257 -26.22 -2.04 2.63
N ILE A 258 -26.57 -1.45 1.50
CA ILE A 258 -26.54 0.00 1.32
C ILE A 258 -27.65 0.58 2.21
N LYS A 259 -27.29 1.10 3.37
CA LYS A 259 -28.25 1.73 4.29
C LYS A 259 -28.60 3.10 3.75
N PRO A 260 -29.91 3.47 3.70
CA PRO A 260 -30.34 4.84 3.46
C PRO A 260 -30.12 5.67 4.75
N HIS A 261 -28.89 5.82 5.16
CA HIS A 261 -28.53 6.83 6.15
C HIS A 261 -28.11 8.05 5.37
N GLY A 262 -28.57 9.23 5.66
CA GLY A 262 -28.06 10.47 5.10
C GLY A 262 -26.53 10.68 5.29
N ARG A 263 -25.77 9.62 5.21
CA ARG A 263 -24.32 9.49 5.14
C ARG A 263 -23.97 8.91 3.79
N ASP A 264 -23.10 9.54 3.12
CA ASP A 264 -22.73 9.29 1.73
C ASP A 264 -21.67 8.21 1.56
N VAL A 265 -21.28 7.54 2.65
CA VAL A 265 -20.35 6.41 2.66
C VAL A 265 -21.13 5.09 2.49
N ARG A 266 -20.70 4.26 1.55
CA ARG A 266 -21.39 3.01 1.19
C ARG A 266 -20.45 1.83 1.39
N PRO A 267 -20.94 0.71 1.95
CA PRO A 267 -20.17 -0.53 2.01
C PRO A 267 -19.94 -1.07 0.60
N VAL A 268 -18.80 -1.71 0.40
CA VAL A 268 -18.49 -2.45 -0.82
C VAL A 268 -19.14 -3.82 -0.75
N LEU A 269 -19.98 -4.12 -1.73
CA LEU A 269 -20.64 -5.42 -1.83
C LEU A 269 -19.73 -6.40 -2.57
N MET A 270 -19.75 -7.66 -2.15
CA MET A 270 -19.03 -8.71 -2.85
C MET A 270 -19.68 -8.98 -4.22
N PRO A 271 -18.88 -9.16 -5.29
CA PRO A 271 -19.42 -9.48 -6.60
C PRO A 271 -20.01 -10.89 -6.63
N ASP A 272 -21.10 -11.06 -7.37
CA ASP A 272 -21.87 -12.31 -7.45
C ASP A 272 -21.01 -13.54 -7.80
N TYR A 273 -20.03 -13.39 -8.68
CA TYR A 273 -19.17 -14.49 -9.10
C TYR A 273 -18.27 -15.03 -7.98
N VAL A 274 -17.97 -14.21 -6.97
CA VAL A 274 -17.24 -14.61 -5.77
C VAL A 274 -18.21 -15.10 -4.70
N GLY A 275 -19.34 -14.40 -4.52
CA GLY A 275 -20.27 -14.59 -3.42
C GLY A 275 -19.77 -13.98 -2.11
N GLU A 276 -20.62 -14.04 -1.07
CA GLU A 276 -20.31 -13.46 0.24
C GLU A 276 -19.17 -14.21 0.95
N VAL A 277 -18.40 -13.48 1.78
CA VAL A 277 -17.27 -13.98 2.54
C VAL A 277 -17.38 -13.65 4.02
N TYR A 278 -16.67 -14.41 4.85
CA TYR A 278 -16.56 -14.16 6.28
C TYR A 278 -15.12 -14.22 6.74
N PRO A 279 -14.65 -13.32 7.60
CA PRO A 279 -13.28 -13.41 8.16
C PRO A 279 -13.27 -14.46 9.27
N PHE A 280 -12.41 -15.48 9.14
CA PHE A 280 -12.20 -16.47 10.18
C PHE A 280 -10.81 -17.10 10.08
N ARG A 281 -10.30 -17.55 11.21
CA ARG A 281 -9.12 -18.40 11.33
C ARG A 281 -9.52 -19.81 11.75
N TYR A 282 -10.52 -19.92 12.61
CA TYR A 282 -10.90 -21.17 13.25
C TYR A 282 -12.26 -21.64 12.75
N CYS A 283 -12.38 -22.97 12.64
CA CYS A 283 -13.63 -23.65 12.33
C CYS A 283 -13.83 -24.78 13.36
N GLU A 284 -15.02 -24.86 13.95
CA GLU A 284 -15.43 -25.96 14.82
C GLU A 284 -16.71 -26.59 14.26
N ILE A 285 -16.77 -27.92 14.22
CA ILE A 285 -17.87 -28.66 13.59
C ILE A 285 -18.42 -29.70 14.56
N GLU A 286 -19.68 -29.56 14.88
CA GLU A 286 -20.48 -30.59 15.57
C GLU A 286 -20.96 -31.57 14.49
N THR A 287 -20.33 -32.73 14.39
CA THR A 287 -20.48 -33.66 13.25
C THR A 287 -21.70 -34.60 13.34
N GLY A 288 -22.34 -34.67 14.53
CA GLY A 288 -23.43 -35.63 14.74
C GLY A 288 -23.01 -37.07 14.46
N SER A 289 -23.71 -37.73 13.54
CA SER A 289 -23.43 -39.10 13.07
C SER A 289 -22.60 -39.14 11.77
N SER A 290 -22.24 -37.96 11.23
CA SER A 290 -21.50 -37.83 9.95
C SER A 290 -20.01 -37.76 10.17
N GLU A 291 -19.24 -38.20 9.17
CA GLU A 291 -17.77 -38.09 9.13
C GLU A 291 -17.36 -36.94 8.22
N VAL A 292 -16.57 -35.99 8.73
CA VAL A 292 -15.97 -34.91 7.94
C VAL A 292 -14.52 -35.32 7.62
N THR A 293 -14.22 -35.52 6.35
CA THR A 293 -12.92 -36.04 5.88
C THR A 293 -11.97 -34.94 5.42
N ALA A 294 -12.47 -33.76 5.04
CA ALA A 294 -11.67 -32.58 4.73
C ALA A 294 -12.39 -31.28 5.08
N ILE A 295 -11.62 -30.30 5.55
CA ILE A 295 -12.07 -28.94 5.87
C ILE A 295 -11.21 -27.98 5.06
N ARG A 296 -11.81 -27.22 4.13
CA ARG A 296 -11.14 -26.27 3.26
C ARG A 296 -11.74 -24.88 3.36
N ARG A 297 -10.89 -23.87 3.18
CA ARG A 297 -11.30 -22.47 3.10
C ARG A 297 -10.87 -21.90 1.75
N PRO A 298 -11.77 -21.69 0.78
CA PRO A 298 -11.55 -20.82 -0.36
C PRO A 298 -11.40 -19.38 0.14
N VAL A 299 -10.16 -18.87 0.16
CA VAL A 299 -9.81 -17.49 0.55
C VAL A 299 -9.98 -16.58 -0.65
N VAL A 300 -10.73 -15.51 -0.49
CA VAL A 300 -10.91 -14.47 -1.51
C VAL A 300 -9.88 -13.37 -1.29
N HIS A 301 -9.20 -13.00 -2.36
CA HIS A 301 -8.18 -11.95 -2.32
C HIS A 301 -8.04 -11.29 -3.69
N TYR A 302 -7.40 -10.13 -3.74
CA TYR A 302 -6.93 -9.51 -4.98
C TYR A 302 -5.68 -10.23 -5.48
N ARG A 303 -5.21 -9.91 -6.72
CA ARG A 303 -3.93 -10.43 -7.21
C ARG A 303 -2.84 -10.19 -6.15
N TRP A 304 -2.02 -11.19 -5.89
CA TRP A 304 -0.96 -11.14 -4.90
C TRP A 304 0.24 -11.97 -5.32
N ASN A 305 1.44 -11.41 -5.12
CA ASN A 305 2.71 -12.10 -5.33
C ASN A 305 3.47 -12.20 -3.99
N GLU A 306 3.36 -13.35 -3.32
CA GLU A 306 3.99 -13.56 -2.00
C GLU A 306 5.52 -13.38 -2.04
N ASP A 307 6.15 -13.68 -3.18
CA ASP A 307 7.60 -13.63 -3.38
C ASP A 307 8.11 -12.26 -3.80
N ALA A 308 7.23 -11.26 -4.01
CA ALA A 308 7.62 -9.92 -4.41
C ALA A 308 8.49 -9.21 -3.36
N SER A 309 8.29 -9.51 -2.08
CA SER A 309 9.01 -8.88 -0.97
C SER A 309 9.41 -9.86 0.12
N SER A 310 10.50 -9.55 0.80
CA SER A 310 10.90 -10.21 2.03
C SER A 310 11.56 -9.24 3.00
N PHE A 311 11.50 -9.55 4.28
CA PHE A 311 12.25 -8.84 5.33
C PHE A 311 12.64 -9.82 6.44
N THR A 312 13.89 -9.73 6.87
CA THR A 312 14.40 -10.41 8.06
C THR A 312 15.39 -9.52 8.79
N SER A 313 15.45 -9.63 10.11
CA SER A 313 16.38 -8.88 10.94
C SER A 313 16.85 -9.71 12.15
N SER A 314 17.84 -9.18 12.89
CA SER A 314 18.31 -9.74 14.15
C SER A 314 17.27 -9.63 15.29
N ASP A 315 16.20 -8.84 15.14
CA ASP A 315 15.12 -8.69 16.12
C ASP A 315 13.88 -9.51 15.74
N SER A 316 13.56 -10.51 16.55
CA SER A 316 12.43 -11.42 16.30
C SER A 316 11.06 -10.75 16.42
N VAL A 317 10.91 -9.70 17.25
CA VAL A 317 9.66 -8.95 17.39
C VAL A 317 9.43 -8.13 16.12
N LEU A 318 10.48 -7.46 15.62
CA LEU A 318 10.40 -6.69 14.38
C LEU A 318 10.02 -7.59 13.19
N ASN A 319 10.59 -8.79 13.10
CA ASN A 319 10.25 -9.77 12.09
C ASN A 319 8.77 -10.20 12.17
N ALA A 320 8.27 -10.44 13.38
CA ALA A 320 6.88 -10.82 13.62
C ALA A 320 5.92 -9.66 13.24
N VAL A 321 6.26 -8.43 13.59
CA VAL A 321 5.49 -7.23 13.26
C VAL A 321 5.43 -7.02 11.75
N TRP A 322 6.55 -7.15 11.04
CA TRP A 322 6.55 -7.04 9.57
C TRP A 322 5.68 -8.11 8.92
N ASN A 323 5.79 -9.37 9.37
CA ASN A 323 4.98 -10.49 8.86
C ASN A 323 3.47 -10.27 9.13
N LEU A 324 3.10 -9.77 10.31
CA LEU A 324 1.72 -9.41 10.62
C LEU A 324 1.21 -8.36 9.62
N CYS A 325 1.98 -7.30 9.40
CA CYS A 325 1.58 -6.19 8.55
C CYS A 325 1.51 -6.57 7.06
N LYS A 326 2.51 -7.30 6.54
CA LYS A 326 2.49 -7.82 5.16
C LYS A 326 1.25 -8.69 4.94
N TYR A 327 0.98 -9.63 5.86
CA TYR A 327 -0.19 -10.49 5.75
C TYR A 327 -1.51 -9.73 5.86
N SER A 328 -1.57 -8.65 6.64
CA SER A 328 -2.76 -7.82 6.75
C SER A 328 -3.16 -7.19 5.41
N ILE A 329 -2.19 -6.70 4.64
CA ILE A 329 -2.45 -6.15 3.29
C ILE A 329 -3.04 -7.23 2.36
N PHE A 330 -2.47 -8.44 2.37
CA PHE A 330 -3.03 -9.56 1.61
C PHE A 330 -4.47 -9.88 2.05
N ALA A 331 -4.68 -10.11 3.35
CA ALA A 331 -5.96 -10.58 3.88
C ALA A 331 -7.11 -9.58 3.64
N THR A 332 -6.82 -8.28 3.69
CA THR A 332 -7.85 -7.23 3.53
C THR A 332 -8.06 -6.78 2.08
N SER A 333 -7.38 -7.38 1.11
CA SER A 333 -7.58 -7.09 -0.32
C SER A 333 -8.83 -7.75 -0.92
N PHE A 334 -9.59 -8.49 -0.14
CA PHE A 334 -10.73 -9.35 -0.53
C PHE A 334 -11.85 -8.62 -1.28
N ALA A 335 -11.99 -7.32 -1.11
CA ALA A 335 -13.07 -6.54 -1.72
C ALA A 335 -12.68 -5.92 -3.09
N GLY A 336 -11.40 -6.07 -3.52
CA GLY A 336 -10.88 -5.44 -4.75
C GLY A 336 -10.79 -3.91 -4.70
N VAL A 337 -10.94 -3.37 -3.51
CA VAL A 337 -10.75 -1.96 -3.12
C VAL A 337 -10.33 -1.95 -1.65
N TYR A 338 -9.53 -0.98 -1.22
CA TYR A 338 -9.19 -0.88 0.19
C TYR A 338 -10.39 -0.44 1.03
N VAL A 339 -10.73 -1.22 2.04
CA VAL A 339 -11.80 -0.97 2.99
C VAL A 339 -11.28 -0.98 4.42
N ASP A 340 -12.02 -0.40 5.35
CA ASP A 340 -11.71 -0.31 6.77
C ASP A 340 -11.69 -1.67 7.50
N GLY A 341 -12.14 -2.74 6.88
CA GLY A 341 -12.27 -4.08 7.45
C GLY A 341 -13.69 -4.62 7.29
N ASP A 342 -14.00 -5.69 8.02
CA ASP A 342 -15.30 -6.38 7.86
C ASP A 342 -16.47 -5.66 8.54
N ARG A 343 -16.19 -4.84 9.57
CA ARG A 343 -17.30 -4.23 10.33
C ARG A 343 -18.20 -3.34 9.48
N GLU A 344 -17.61 -2.53 8.60
CA GLU A 344 -18.31 -1.58 7.74
C GLU A 344 -18.11 -1.84 6.26
N ARG A 345 -16.95 -2.34 5.85
CA ARG A 345 -16.48 -2.51 4.46
C ARG A 345 -16.56 -1.22 3.65
N ILE A 346 -16.20 -0.11 4.27
CA ILE A 346 -16.25 1.21 3.65
C ILE A 346 -14.82 1.63 3.26
N PRO A 347 -14.60 2.10 2.02
CA PRO A 347 -13.35 2.78 1.66
C PRO A 347 -13.25 4.13 2.35
N TYR A 348 -12.13 4.35 3.06
CA TYR A 348 -11.77 5.63 3.66
C TYR A 348 -10.39 6.06 3.17
N GLU A 349 -10.17 7.38 3.01
CA GLU A 349 -8.89 7.91 2.52
C GLU A 349 -7.73 7.59 3.46
N ALA A 350 -7.98 7.58 4.79
CA ALA A 350 -6.96 7.24 5.78
C ALA A 350 -6.49 5.79 5.66
N ASP A 351 -7.44 4.86 5.55
CA ASP A 351 -7.16 3.45 5.32
C ASP A 351 -6.42 3.26 4.00
N ALA A 352 -6.94 3.88 2.94
CA ALA A 352 -6.36 3.80 1.61
C ALA A 352 -4.91 4.28 1.58
N LEU A 353 -4.55 5.35 2.31
CA LEU A 353 -3.20 5.90 2.31
C LEU A 353 -2.17 4.93 2.93
N ILE A 354 -2.50 4.32 4.07
CA ILE A 354 -1.60 3.38 4.73
C ILE A 354 -1.56 2.06 3.95
N ASN A 355 -2.70 1.59 3.47
CA ASN A 355 -2.79 0.38 2.67
C ASN A 355 -1.99 0.53 1.37
N GLN A 356 -2.10 1.65 0.65
CA GLN A 356 -1.35 1.96 -0.56
C GLN A 356 0.17 1.93 -0.31
N LEU A 357 0.65 2.70 0.68
CA LEU A 357 2.08 2.76 1.00
C LEU A 357 2.63 1.39 1.40
N SER A 358 1.86 0.64 2.21
CA SER A 358 2.25 -0.68 2.67
C SER A 358 2.21 -1.70 1.54
N HIS A 359 1.19 -1.67 0.68
CA HIS A 359 1.06 -2.55 -0.47
C HIS A 359 2.24 -2.37 -1.44
N TYR A 360 2.58 -1.13 -1.79
CA TYR A 360 3.72 -0.82 -2.66
C TYR A 360 5.09 -1.24 -2.10
N CYS A 361 5.19 -1.48 -0.78
CA CYS A 361 6.39 -1.98 -0.14
C CYS A 361 6.42 -3.51 0.00
N VAL A 362 5.31 -4.20 -0.19
CA VAL A 362 5.21 -5.66 0.02
C VAL A 362 4.79 -6.45 -1.21
N ASP A 363 4.26 -5.81 -2.26
CA ASP A 363 3.82 -6.46 -3.50
C ASP A 363 4.10 -5.57 -4.72
N ASP A 364 4.12 -6.15 -5.91
CA ASP A 364 4.30 -5.47 -7.21
C ASP A 364 2.96 -5.23 -7.95
N GLU A 365 1.85 -5.22 -7.20
CA GLU A 365 0.50 -4.91 -7.65
C GLU A 365 0.18 -3.42 -7.36
N TYR A 366 -0.33 -2.69 -8.35
CA TYR A 366 -0.57 -1.24 -8.27
C TYR A 366 -2.03 -0.85 -8.49
N THR A 367 -2.83 -1.73 -9.08
CA THR A 367 -4.14 -1.35 -9.63
C THR A 367 -5.23 -1.26 -8.58
N ILE A 368 -5.17 -2.03 -7.49
CA ILE A 368 -6.09 -1.89 -6.37
C ILE A 368 -5.95 -0.50 -5.70
N ALA A 369 -4.71 -0.03 -5.54
CA ALA A 369 -4.42 1.28 -4.96
C ALA A 369 -4.92 2.42 -5.86
N ARG A 370 -4.63 2.34 -7.18
CA ARG A 370 -5.09 3.29 -8.19
C ARG A 370 -6.61 3.35 -8.26
N TYR A 371 -7.25 2.19 -8.34
CA TYR A 371 -8.71 2.09 -8.36
C TYR A 371 -9.34 2.67 -7.09
N THR A 372 -8.81 2.32 -5.92
CA THR A 372 -9.30 2.87 -4.64
C THR A 372 -9.17 4.39 -4.59
N THR A 373 -8.03 4.92 -5.04
CA THR A 373 -7.80 6.37 -5.06
C THR A 373 -8.83 7.07 -5.95
N HIS A 374 -9.03 6.57 -7.18
CA HIS A 374 -10.03 7.13 -8.10
C HIS A 374 -11.45 7.00 -7.56
N TYR A 375 -11.82 5.83 -7.03
CA TYR A 375 -13.13 5.63 -6.39
C TYR A 375 -13.43 6.67 -5.30
N LEU A 376 -12.43 6.96 -4.47
CA LEU A 376 -12.56 7.95 -3.39
C LEU A 376 -12.71 9.39 -3.93
N MET A 377 -12.34 9.69 -5.18
CA MET A 377 -12.55 11.05 -5.74
C MET A 377 -14.04 11.39 -5.84
N ASP A 378 -14.90 10.39 -6.13
CA ASP A 378 -16.36 10.55 -6.21
C ASP A 378 -17.07 10.09 -4.95
N ASN A 379 -16.36 9.48 -3.99
CA ASN A 379 -16.92 8.91 -2.77
C ASN A 379 -16.10 9.33 -1.54
N ALA A 380 -15.90 10.63 -1.41
CA ALA A 380 -15.15 11.20 -0.29
C ALA A 380 -15.82 10.94 1.05
N THR A 381 -15.02 10.84 2.11
CA THR A 381 -15.52 10.66 3.47
C THR A 381 -15.54 11.98 4.26
N TRP A 382 -16.11 12.00 5.44
CA TRP A 382 -16.46 13.22 6.17
C TRP A 382 -15.32 13.86 7.00
N PRO A 383 -14.21 13.19 7.37
CA PRO A 383 -13.14 13.82 8.12
C PRO A 383 -12.33 14.79 7.25
N THR A 384 -12.09 15.99 7.75
CA THR A 384 -11.36 17.05 7.03
C THR A 384 -9.96 16.59 6.63
N GLU A 385 -9.25 15.98 7.55
CA GLU A 385 -7.90 15.48 7.34
C GLU A 385 -7.86 14.42 6.22
N TRP A 386 -8.89 13.58 6.13
CA TRP A 386 -8.96 12.49 5.15
C TRP A 386 -9.28 13.01 3.75
N ILE A 387 -10.12 14.05 3.64
CA ILE A 387 -10.33 14.78 2.37
C ILE A 387 -8.97 15.26 1.81
N LEU A 388 -8.13 15.84 2.66
CA LEU A 388 -6.80 16.35 2.28
C LEU A 388 -5.82 15.23 1.90
N GLN A 389 -5.96 14.03 2.47
CA GLN A 389 -5.10 12.88 2.17
C GLN A 389 -5.26 12.35 0.74
N ALA A 390 -6.36 12.62 0.06
CA ALA A 390 -6.55 12.22 -1.32
C ALA A 390 -5.45 12.74 -2.25
N VAL A 391 -4.90 13.92 -1.97
CA VAL A 391 -3.77 14.47 -2.74
C VAL A 391 -2.48 13.66 -2.49
N LEU A 392 -2.30 13.14 -1.27
CA LEU A 392 -1.17 12.26 -0.95
C LEU A 392 -1.30 10.93 -1.68
N LEU A 393 -2.50 10.34 -1.72
CA LEU A 393 -2.81 9.11 -2.45
C LEU A 393 -2.47 9.24 -3.94
N ALA A 394 -2.96 10.31 -4.59
CA ALA A 394 -2.73 10.55 -6.01
C ALA A 394 -1.25 10.78 -6.33
N TRP A 395 -0.53 11.52 -5.48
CA TRP A 395 0.90 11.72 -5.64
C TRP A 395 1.69 10.41 -5.48
N ASN A 396 1.35 9.59 -4.49
CA ASN A 396 2.01 8.29 -4.27
C ASN A 396 1.79 7.35 -5.46
N ASP A 397 0.58 7.29 -6.03
CA ASP A 397 0.33 6.50 -7.24
C ASP A 397 1.31 6.88 -8.36
N TYR A 398 1.43 8.17 -8.66
CA TYR A 398 2.36 8.66 -9.68
C TYR A 398 3.83 8.41 -9.32
N LEU A 399 4.20 8.65 -8.06
CA LEU A 399 5.58 8.48 -7.59
C LEU A 399 6.07 7.04 -7.74
N TYR A 400 5.22 6.07 -7.41
CA TYR A 400 5.56 4.65 -7.47
C TYR A 400 5.42 4.03 -8.87
N THR A 401 4.48 4.52 -9.68
CA THR A 401 4.19 3.92 -11.01
C THR A 401 4.83 4.67 -12.18
N GLY A 402 5.05 5.98 -12.06
CA GLY A 402 5.47 6.85 -13.16
C GLY A 402 4.37 7.18 -14.16
N ASP A 403 3.16 6.69 -13.99
CA ASP A 403 2.02 6.94 -14.89
C ASP A 403 1.11 8.05 -14.34
N ALA A 404 1.03 9.18 -15.04
CA ALA A 404 0.28 10.36 -14.64
C ALA A 404 -1.24 10.29 -14.97
N ALA A 405 -1.76 9.13 -15.35
CA ALA A 405 -3.17 9.00 -15.79
C ALA A 405 -4.14 9.45 -14.68
N LEU A 406 -3.94 8.97 -13.45
CA LEU A 406 -4.77 9.34 -12.32
C LEU A 406 -4.72 10.86 -12.05
N LEU A 407 -3.52 11.46 -12.11
CA LEU A 407 -3.37 12.90 -11.91
C LEU A 407 -4.15 13.71 -12.95
N LYS A 408 -4.19 13.25 -14.20
CA LYS A 408 -4.93 13.90 -15.29
C LYS A 408 -6.45 13.75 -15.12
N ALA A 409 -6.90 12.54 -14.79
CA ALA A 409 -8.32 12.24 -14.63
C ALA A 409 -8.94 13.05 -13.47
N ASP A 410 -8.25 13.11 -12.34
CA ASP A 410 -8.81 13.63 -11.08
C ASP A 410 -8.33 15.02 -10.69
N TYR A 411 -7.66 15.75 -11.61
CA TYR A 411 -6.98 17.02 -11.29
C TYR A 411 -7.89 18.05 -10.60
N GLU A 412 -9.09 18.29 -11.13
CA GLU A 412 -9.99 19.32 -10.60
C GLU A 412 -10.56 18.93 -9.22
N THR A 413 -10.83 17.64 -9.00
CA THR A 413 -11.23 17.13 -7.69
C THR A 413 -10.10 17.26 -6.68
N LEU A 414 -8.86 16.88 -7.05
CA LEU A 414 -7.67 17.05 -6.21
C LEU A 414 -7.43 18.52 -5.84
N LYS A 415 -7.64 19.43 -6.79
CA LYS A 415 -7.57 20.88 -6.56
C LYS A 415 -8.59 21.32 -5.52
N ALA A 416 -9.85 20.91 -5.62
CA ALA A 416 -10.89 21.20 -4.63
C ALA A 416 -10.55 20.60 -3.25
N ARG A 417 -9.99 19.39 -3.21
CA ARG A 417 -9.59 18.70 -1.98
C ARG A 417 -8.41 19.30 -1.24
N THR A 418 -7.74 20.29 -1.82
CA THR A 418 -6.83 21.13 -1.01
C THR A 418 -7.58 21.96 0.03
N LEU A 419 -8.89 22.13 -0.11
CA LEU A 419 -9.75 22.97 0.75
C LEU A 419 -9.32 24.44 0.79
N THR A 420 -8.68 24.92 -0.26
CA THR A 420 -8.21 26.33 -0.35
C THR A 420 -9.37 27.32 -0.23
N ASP A 421 -10.59 26.96 -0.63
CA ASP A 421 -11.80 27.79 -0.53
C ASP A 421 -12.19 28.08 0.93
N LEU A 422 -11.68 27.31 1.90
CA LEU A 422 -11.87 27.53 3.33
C LEU A 422 -10.85 28.52 3.95
N THR A 423 -10.05 29.18 3.12
CA THR A 423 -9.01 30.10 3.58
C THR A 423 -9.61 31.34 4.27
N GLU A 424 -9.06 31.68 5.43
CA GLU A 424 -9.39 32.86 6.23
C GLU A 424 -8.32 33.95 6.11
N GLU A 425 -8.62 35.15 6.62
CA GLU A 425 -7.72 36.31 6.56
C GLU A 425 -6.36 36.06 7.24
N ASN A 426 -6.34 35.20 8.28
CA ASN A 426 -5.10 34.81 8.97
C ASN A 426 -4.23 33.85 8.19
N GLY A 427 -4.64 33.45 6.99
CA GLY A 427 -3.89 32.54 6.12
C GLY A 427 -4.08 31.05 6.40
N LEU A 428 -4.94 30.67 7.34
CA LEU A 428 -5.27 29.29 7.68
C LEU A 428 -6.61 28.87 7.08
N ILE A 429 -6.91 27.57 7.06
CA ILE A 429 -8.25 27.06 6.76
C ILE A 429 -8.99 26.72 8.06
N SER A 430 -10.32 26.80 8.01
CA SER A 430 -11.21 26.37 9.09
C SER A 430 -12.48 25.77 8.54
N THR A 431 -12.92 24.67 9.14
CA THR A 431 -14.20 24.02 8.84
C THR A 431 -15.37 24.58 9.68
N ARG A 432 -15.09 25.50 10.63
CA ARG A 432 -16.05 25.97 11.65
C ARG A 432 -16.53 27.40 11.44
N THR A 433 -15.94 28.14 10.52
CA THR A 433 -16.24 29.58 10.31
C THR A 433 -17.35 29.84 9.28
N GLY A 434 -18.06 28.78 8.85
CA GLY A 434 -19.25 28.92 7.97
C GLY A 434 -18.94 29.01 6.48
N ARG A 435 -17.69 28.77 6.04
CA ARG A 435 -17.28 28.81 4.62
C ARG A 435 -17.55 27.51 3.85
N GLN A 436 -17.96 26.44 4.51
CA GLN A 436 -18.35 25.21 3.82
C GLN A 436 -19.63 25.45 3.03
N THR A 437 -19.55 25.23 1.70
CA THR A 437 -20.71 25.33 0.82
C THR A 437 -21.03 23.97 0.22
N PRO A 438 -22.29 23.66 -0.12
CA PRO A 438 -22.64 22.42 -0.83
C PRO A 438 -21.89 22.26 -2.15
N ASP A 439 -21.53 23.37 -2.83
CA ASP A 439 -20.75 23.34 -4.04
C ASP A 439 -19.32 22.85 -3.81
N LEU A 440 -18.62 23.43 -2.80
CA LEU A 440 -17.29 22.96 -2.42
C LEU A 440 -17.29 21.47 -2.07
N LEU A 441 -18.24 21.03 -1.25
CA LEU A 441 -18.33 19.62 -0.83
C LEU A 441 -18.51 18.69 -2.04
N ARG A 442 -19.40 19.03 -2.98
CA ARG A 442 -19.59 18.26 -4.22
C ARG A 442 -18.34 18.22 -5.09
N ARG A 443 -17.63 19.35 -5.23
CA ARG A 443 -16.35 19.38 -5.97
C ARG A 443 -15.26 18.53 -5.31
N CYS A 444 -15.34 18.33 -4.00
CA CYS A 444 -14.51 17.36 -3.28
C CYS A 444 -15.00 15.91 -3.42
N GLY A 445 -16.11 15.64 -4.13
CA GLY A 445 -16.72 14.32 -4.20
C GLY A 445 -17.43 13.89 -2.92
N TYR A 446 -17.75 14.84 -2.03
CA TYR A 446 -18.45 14.58 -0.78
C TYR A 446 -19.92 15.04 -0.87
N TYR A 447 -20.84 14.14 -0.58
CA TYR A 447 -22.28 14.36 -0.74
C TYR A 447 -23.02 14.56 0.58
N GLY A 448 -22.33 14.63 1.73
CA GLY A 448 -22.91 14.95 3.02
C GLY A 448 -23.05 16.45 3.29
N ASP A 449 -23.57 16.76 4.46
CA ASP A 449 -23.90 18.13 4.85
C ASP A 449 -22.66 18.97 5.21
N ARG A 450 -21.63 18.35 5.80
CA ARG A 450 -20.40 19.02 6.23
C ARG A 450 -19.26 18.04 6.50
N ILE A 451 -18.04 18.50 6.29
CA ILE A 451 -16.82 17.84 6.77
C ILE A 451 -16.47 18.37 8.17
N ARG A 452 -15.74 17.56 8.96
CA ARG A 452 -15.39 17.84 10.35
C ARG A 452 -13.98 17.40 10.67
N ASP A 453 -13.30 18.20 11.48
CA ASP A 453 -11.97 17.88 11.99
C ASP A 453 -12.05 16.76 13.02
N ILE A 454 -11.12 15.81 12.94
CA ILE A 454 -11.02 14.70 13.89
C ILE A 454 -9.65 14.59 14.55
N VAL A 455 -8.61 15.08 13.91
CA VAL A 455 -7.19 14.98 14.29
C VAL A 455 -6.68 13.55 14.27
N ASP A 456 -7.28 12.65 15.02
CA ASP A 456 -6.98 11.23 15.09
C ASP A 456 -8.26 10.41 15.41
N TRP A 457 -8.22 9.10 15.19
CA TRP A 457 -9.36 8.23 15.43
C TRP A 457 -8.96 6.90 16.10
N PRO A 458 -9.64 6.46 17.19
CA PRO A 458 -10.71 7.19 17.88
C PRO A 458 -10.19 8.43 18.61
N GLN A 459 -11.07 9.41 18.72
CA GLN A 459 -10.77 10.59 19.56
C GLN A 459 -10.69 10.19 21.03
N SER A 460 -9.72 10.71 21.76
CA SER A 460 -9.58 10.50 23.20
C SER A 460 -10.88 10.83 23.94
N GLY A 461 -11.35 9.92 24.79
CA GLY A 461 -12.62 10.06 25.49
C GLY A 461 -13.89 9.87 24.65
N ALA A 462 -13.78 9.60 23.34
CA ALA A 462 -14.89 9.17 22.50
C ALA A 462 -15.25 7.70 22.78
N LEU A 463 -16.38 7.23 22.30
CA LEU A 463 -16.81 5.83 22.35
C LEU A 463 -16.93 5.22 23.76
N GLY A 464 -17.30 6.01 24.76
CA GLY A 464 -17.64 5.54 26.11
C GLY A 464 -16.45 5.36 27.05
N VAL A 465 -15.23 5.62 26.59
CA VAL A 465 -14.08 5.80 27.49
C VAL A 465 -14.27 7.13 28.21
N GLY A 466 -14.24 7.15 29.54
CA GLY A 466 -14.49 8.35 30.32
C GLY A 466 -13.50 9.47 29.98
N LYS A 467 -13.94 10.73 30.09
CA LYS A 467 -13.10 11.90 29.81
C LYS A 467 -11.85 11.98 30.71
N GLU A 468 -11.86 11.27 31.83
CA GLU A 468 -10.79 11.25 32.83
C GLU A 468 -9.80 10.09 32.63
N GLU A 469 -10.13 9.08 31.81
CA GLU A 469 -9.21 8.01 31.49
C GLU A 469 -8.44 8.30 30.20
N PRO A 470 -7.14 7.96 30.14
CA PRO A 470 -6.36 8.12 28.94
C PRO A 470 -6.96 7.20 27.85
N GLY A 471 -7.54 7.81 26.81
CA GLY A 471 -7.98 7.11 25.63
C GLY A 471 -6.83 6.49 24.87
N GLU A 472 -7.07 6.06 23.63
CA GLU A 472 -6.05 5.48 22.77
C GLU A 472 -4.94 6.46 22.43
N ALA A 473 -5.29 7.73 22.21
CA ALA A 473 -4.41 8.81 21.79
C ALA A 473 -4.26 9.88 22.88
N ASP A 474 -3.31 10.79 22.69
CA ASP A 474 -3.26 12.06 23.42
C ASP A 474 -4.59 12.81 23.29
N GLY A 475 -5.01 13.48 24.35
CA GLY A 475 -6.10 14.46 24.26
C GLY A 475 -5.68 15.63 23.37
N TYR A 476 -6.64 16.25 22.69
CA TYR A 476 -6.40 17.44 21.88
C TYR A 476 -7.63 18.35 21.82
N ASP A 477 -7.37 19.64 21.59
CA ASP A 477 -8.41 20.66 21.44
C ASP A 477 -8.77 20.85 19.97
N LEU A 478 -10.04 20.67 19.63
CA LEU A 478 -10.58 20.98 18.32
C LEU A 478 -11.06 22.45 18.26
N GLY A 479 -10.14 23.41 18.25
CA GLY A 479 -10.45 24.82 18.08
C GLY A 479 -10.92 25.17 16.66
N ASP A 480 -11.22 26.46 16.42
CA ASP A 480 -11.62 26.94 15.08
C ASP A 480 -10.49 26.80 14.07
N TYR A 481 -9.24 26.92 14.50
CA TYR A 481 -8.04 26.77 13.68
C TYR A 481 -7.15 25.68 14.28
N ASN A 482 -7.19 24.51 13.68
CA ASN A 482 -6.52 23.31 14.14
C ASN A 482 -5.13 23.17 13.49
N THR A 483 -4.11 22.82 14.27
CA THR A 483 -2.74 22.66 13.78
C THR A 483 -2.62 21.49 12.80
N VAL A 484 -3.26 20.37 13.10
CA VAL A 484 -3.17 19.14 12.28
C VAL A 484 -3.83 19.33 10.92
N VAL A 485 -5.05 19.87 10.88
CA VAL A 485 -5.76 20.19 9.63
C VAL A 485 -4.93 21.11 8.75
N ASN A 486 -4.34 22.15 9.34
CA ASN A 486 -3.51 23.09 8.58
C ASN A 486 -2.14 22.50 8.17
N ALA A 487 -1.63 21.49 8.89
CA ALA A 487 -0.47 20.74 8.46
C ALA A 487 -0.79 19.86 7.24
N TYR A 488 -1.93 19.19 7.24
CA TYR A 488 -2.41 18.45 6.05
C TYR A 488 -2.69 19.37 4.86
N HIS A 489 -3.32 20.53 5.11
CA HIS A 489 -3.55 21.54 4.06
C HIS A 489 -2.22 21.99 3.43
N TYR A 490 -1.22 22.28 4.23
CA TYR A 490 0.14 22.60 3.75
C TYR A 490 0.71 21.46 2.90
N ARG A 491 0.61 20.21 3.36
CA ARG A 491 1.13 19.07 2.63
C ARG A 491 0.40 18.87 1.30
N ALA A 492 -0.91 18.96 1.28
CA ALA A 492 -1.71 18.87 0.06
C ALA A 492 -1.31 19.95 -0.96
N LEU A 493 -1.09 21.20 -0.51
CA LEU A 493 -0.63 22.29 -1.38
C LEU A 493 0.76 22.03 -1.99
N GLN A 494 1.71 21.51 -1.19
CA GLN A 494 3.03 21.15 -1.70
C GLN A 494 2.96 20.04 -2.78
N LEU A 495 2.07 19.10 -2.61
CA LEU A 495 1.90 18.03 -3.58
C LEU A 495 1.14 18.50 -4.82
N MET A 496 0.14 19.38 -4.66
CA MET A 496 -0.54 19.99 -5.81
C MET A 496 0.37 20.90 -6.63
N GLU A 497 1.33 21.58 -6.02
CA GLU A 497 2.41 22.28 -6.74
C GLU A 497 3.14 21.32 -7.70
N LYS A 498 3.56 20.16 -7.18
CA LYS A 498 4.25 19.13 -7.96
C LYS A 498 3.34 18.52 -9.03
N ILE A 499 2.09 18.19 -8.69
CA ILE A 499 1.09 17.63 -9.62
C ILE A 499 0.81 18.62 -10.77
N ALA A 500 0.64 19.90 -10.44
CA ALA A 500 0.45 20.94 -11.45
C ALA A 500 1.67 21.07 -12.37
N GLY A 501 2.89 20.98 -11.82
CA GLY A 501 4.13 20.96 -12.62
C GLY A 501 4.21 19.77 -13.56
N VAL A 502 3.84 18.56 -13.12
CA VAL A 502 3.78 17.35 -13.97
C VAL A 502 2.77 17.51 -15.12
N LEU A 503 1.67 18.25 -14.88
CA LEU A 503 0.63 18.48 -15.86
C LEU A 503 0.78 19.80 -16.64
N GLU A 504 1.95 20.45 -16.53
CA GLU A 504 2.29 21.71 -17.22
C GLU A 504 1.30 22.86 -16.95
N LYS A 505 0.75 22.89 -15.71
CA LYS A 505 -0.17 23.93 -15.23
C LYS A 505 0.58 24.97 -14.39
N ASP A 506 1.48 25.71 -15.00
CA ASP A 506 2.44 26.63 -14.32
C ASP A 506 1.77 27.63 -13.39
N ALA A 507 0.62 28.21 -13.79
CA ALA A 507 -0.10 29.18 -12.98
C ALA A 507 -0.63 28.55 -11.68
N ASP A 508 -1.17 27.34 -11.74
CA ASP A 508 -1.63 26.60 -10.58
C ASP A 508 -0.43 26.17 -9.70
N ALA A 509 0.68 25.73 -10.28
CA ALA A 509 1.90 25.40 -9.55
C ALA A 509 2.41 26.60 -8.73
N ALA A 510 2.52 27.78 -9.35
CA ALA A 510 2.91 29.01 -8.67
C ALA A 510 1.93 29.42 -7.56
N PHE A 511 0.63 29.27 -7.79
CA PHE A 511 -0.41 29.51 -6.79
C PHE A 511 -0.25 28.60 -5.58
N PHE A 512 -0.13 27.28 -5.79
CA PHE A 512 0.00 26.31 -4.70
C PHE A 512 1.30 26.51 -3.91
N ALA A 513 2.42 26.79 -4.58
CA ALA A 513 3.70 27.11 -3.92
C ALA A 513 3.58 28.31 -3.00
N SER A 514 3.01 29.43 -3.49
CA SER A 514 2.78 30.65 -2.72
C SER A 514 1.86 30.40 -1.54
N ARG A 515 0.79 29.63 -1.77
CA ARG A 515 -0.19 29.31 -0.72
C ARG A 515 0.42 28.43 0.37
N ALA A 516 1.20 27.40 0.00
CA ALA A 516 1.92 26.54 0.94
C ALA A 516 2.88 27.35 1.83
N ALA A 517 3.64 28.27 1.24
CA ALA A 517 4.52 29.15 1.99
C ALA A 517 3.75 30.01 3.01
N SER A 518 2.59 30.55 2.63
CA SER A 518 1.72 31.34 3.50
C SER A 518 1.17 30.52 4.67
N VAL A 519 0.68 29.31 4.43
CA VAL A 519 0.18 28.40 5.48
C VAL A 519 1.30 28.03 6.46
N ARG A 520 2.48 27.68 5.95
CA ARG A 520 3.65 27.38 6.80
C ARG A 520 4.00 28.56 7.71
N ALA A 521 4.00 29.78 7.17
CA ALA A 521 4.27 30.98 7.94
C ALA A 521 3.21 31.22 9.01
N ALA A 522 1.91 31.07 8.68
CA ALA A 522 0.80 31.23 9.58
C ALA A 522 0.82 30.21 10.74
N VAL A 523 0.97 28.92 10.44
CA VAL A 523 1.07 27.86 11.46
C VAL A 523 2.24 28.14 12.41
N ASN A 524 3.42 28.47 11.89
CA ASN A 524 4.59 28.78 12.71
C ASN A 524 4.47 30.10 13.50
N SER A 525 3.61 31.02 13.04
CA SER A 525 3.35 32.28 13.76
C SER A 525 2.36 32.10 14.90
N TYR A 526 1.25 31.40 14.65
CA TYR A 526 0.13 31.33 15.58
C TYR A 526 0.18 30.11 16.52
N MET A 527 0.73 28.99 16.07
CA MET A 527 0.61 27.71 16.77
C MET A 527 1.92 27.24 17.39
N LEU A 528 3.09 27.62 16.83
CA LEU A 528 4.39 27.29 17.43
C LEU A 528 4.64 28.13 18.69
N ASP A 529 4.65 27.50 19.84
CA ASP A 529 5.09 28.14 21.09
C ASP A 529 6.63 28.20 21.12
N LYS A 530 7.15 29.36 20.75
CA LYS A 530 8.60 29.60 20.67
C LYS A 530 9.34 29.49 22.01
N LYS A 531 8.60 29.60 23.13
CA LYS A 531 9.17 29.46 24.47
C LYS A 531 9.24 28.02 24.91
N ARG A 532 8.23 27.20 24.60
CA ARG A 532 8.21 25.76 24.85
C ARG A 532 8.94 24.96 23.77
N GLY A 533 9.00 25.48 22.55
CA GLY A 533 9.63 24.81 21.41
C GLY A 533 8.80 23.67 20.82
N CYS A 534 7.46 23.70 20.97
CA CYS A 534 6.55 22.72 20.39
C CYS A 534 5.23 23.42 19.97
N TYR A 535 4.35 22.69 19.26
CA TYR A 535 3.11 23.25 18.74
C TYR A 535 1.94 23.04 19.69
N ARG A 536 1.06 24.05 19.77
CA ARG A 536 -0.28 23.95 20.37
C ARG A 536 -1.23 23.25 19.42
N ASP A 537 -2.34 22.71 19.95
CA ASP A 537 -3.37 22.06 19.14
C ASP A 537 -4.04 23.00 18.14
N GLY A 538 -4.13 24.28 18.48
CA GLY A 538 -4.69 25.31 17.62
C GLY A 538 -4.56 26.71 18.21
N ILE A 539 -5.10 27.71 17.49
CA ILE A 539 -5.15 29.10 18.00
C ILE A 539 -6.00 29.15 19.26
N GLY A 540 -5.45 29.72 20.32
CA GLY A 540 -6.13 29.88 21.62
C GLY A 540 -6.08 28.64 22.52
N SER A 541 -5.57 27.50 22.03
CA SER A 541 -5.36 26.31 22.87
C SER A 541 -4.19 26.52 23.84
N SER A 542 -4.33 25.98 25.03
CA SER A 542 -3.24 25.84 26.01
C SER A 542 -2.68 24.42 26.05
N HIS A 543 -3.23 23.50 25.24
CA HIS A 543 -2.83 22.10 25.14
C HIS A 543 -1.79 21.86 24.02
N TYR A 544 -0.92 20.88 24.22
CA TYR A 544 0.22 20.55 23.38
C TYR A 544 0.25 19.03 23.14
N SER A 545 -0.60 18.55 22.25
CA SER A 545 -0.68 17.12 21.93
C SER A 545 0.55 16.65 21.15
N LEU A 546 0.76 15.32 21.15
CA LEU A 546 1.68 14.68 20.23
C LEU A 546 1.36 15.06 18.78
N HIS A 547 0.08 15.02 18.41
CA HIS A 547 -0.43 15.26 17.05
C HIS A 547 -0.05 16.66 16.55
N ALA A 548 -0.21 17.70 17.38
CA ALA A 548 0.12 19.05 17.00
C ALA A 548 1.60 19.25 16.65
N SER A 549 2.49 18.35 17.09
CA SER A 549 3.93 18.41 16.81
C SER A 549 4.37 17.40 15.76
N MET A 550 3.83 16.17 15.77
CA MET A 550 4.26 15.12 14.84
C MET A 550 3.87 15.42 13.39
N PHE A 551 2.66 15.94 13.12
CA PHE A 551 2.25 16.26 11.74
C PHE A 551 3.06 17.39 11.12
N PRO A 552 3.28 18.55 11.77
CA PRO A 552 4.20 19.55 11.26
C PRO A 552 5.63 19.02 11.03
N MET A 553 6.10 18.09 11.87
CA MET A 553 7.41 17.47 11.71
C MET A 553 7.45 16.54 10.51
N ALA A 554 6.49 15.63 10.37
CA ALA A 554 6.39 14.68 9.25
C ALA A 554 6.24 15.39 7.89
N PHE A 555 5.58 16.56 7.87
CA PHE A 555 5.35 17.33 6.65
C PHE A 555 6.40 18.43 6.37
N GLY A 556 7.47 18.51 7.18
CA GLY A 556 8.57 19.45 6.96
C GLY A 556 8.22 20.92 7.20
N MET A 557 7.24 21.20 8.07
CA MET A 557 6.85 22.57 8.40
C MET A 557 7.74 23.22 9.46
N VAL A 558 8.35 22.42 10.33
CA VAL A 558 9.10 22.88 11.50
C VAL A 558 10.32 23.70 11.07
N PRO A 559 10.51 24.94 11.59
CA PRO A 559 11.72 25.71 11.33
C PRO A 559 12.92 25.02 11.98
N GLU A 560 14.07 25.01 11.29
CA GLU A 560 15.30 24.29 11.69
C GLU A 560 15.70 24.53 13.16
N LYS A 561 15.65 25.79 13.59
CA LYS A 561 16.02 26.15 14.97
C LYS A 561 15.15 25.54 16.07
N TYR A 562 13.94 25.04 15.74
CA TYR A 562 13.03 24.40 16.68
C TYR A 562 12.91 22.88 16.48
N ARG A 563 13.62 22.34 15.46
CA ARG A 563 13.56 20.94 15.11
C ARG A 563 13.88 20.03 16.30
N SER A 564 14.96 20.27 17.01
CA SER A 564 15.35 19.49 18.17
C SER A 564 14.32 19.52 19.28
N SER A 565 13.81 20.71 19.65
CA SER A 565 12.83 20.83 20.73
C SER A 565 11.45 20.22 20.40
N VAL A 566 11.03 20.30 19.13
CA VAL A 566 9.82 19.61 18.65
C VAL A 566 10.00 18.09 18.71
N LEU A 567 11.16 17.58 18.29
CA LEU A 567 11.48 16.15 18.39
C LEU A 567 11.55 15.66 19.83
N ASP A 568 12.11 16.46 20.76
CA ASP A 568 12.14 16.14 22.19
C ASP A 568 10.71 16.05 22.77
N HIS A 569 9.82 16.93 22.34
CA HIS A 569 8.40 16.85 22.71
C HIS A 569 7.77 15.58 22.17
N ILE A 570 7.90 15.29 20.86
CA ILE A 570 7.37 14.06 20.23
C ILE A 570 7.88 12.82 20.96
N ARG A 571 9.20 12.73 21.19
CA ARG A 571 9.83 11.61 21.93
C ARG A 571 9.25 11.43 23.31
N SER A 572 8.98 12.53 24.05
CA SER A 572 8.45 12.46 25.41
C SER A 572 7.02 11.91 25.49
N ARG A 573 6.29 11.91 24.37
CA ARG A 573 4.89 11.44 24.30
C ARG A 573 4.80 9.93 23.96
N GLY A 574 5.85 9.34 23.38
CA GLY A 574 5.86 7.94 22.95
C GLY A 574 4.75 7.63 21.95
N MET A 575 4.08 6.49 22.08
CA MET A 575 2.98 6.05 21.19
C MET A 575 1.63 6.64 21.63
N ALA A 576 1.56 7.94 21.89
CA ALA A 576 0.32 8.62 22.30
C ALA A 576 -0.56 9.02 21.11
N CYS A 577 -0.71 8.13 20.13
CA CYS A 577 -1.59 8.26 18.96
C CYS A 577 -2.28 6.92 18.68
N SER A 578 -3.28 6.95 17.81
CA SER A 578 -3.96 5.74 17.34
C SER A 578 -3.03 4.86 16.51
N VAL A 579 -3.51 3.66 16.18
CA VAL A 579 -2.84 2.75 15.23
C VAL A 579 -2.60 3.46 13.90
N TYR A 580 -3.60 4.19 13.38
CA TYR A 580 -3.49 5.04 12.18
C TYR A 580 -2.46 6.17 12.36
N GLY A 581 -2.51 6.90 13.47
CA GLY A 581 -1.60 8.03 13.75
C GLY A 581 -0.13 7.61 13.81
N SER A 582 0.15 6.33 14.12
CA SER A 582 1.51 5.78 14.20
C SER A 582 2.31 5.90 12.89
N GLN A 583 1.66 5.92 11.72
CA GLN A 583 2.29 6.17 10.44
C GLN A 583 3.08 7.49 10.46
N PHE A 584 2.43 8.57 10.86
CA PHE A 584 3.00 9.92 10.85
C PHE A 584 3.98 10.13 12.00
N LEU A 585 3.75 9.47 13.14
CA LEU A 585 4.70 9.47 14.25
C LEU A 585 6.03 8.83 13.82
N LEU A 586 5.99 7.67 13.20
CA LEU A 586 7.19 6.96 12.77
C LEU A 586 7.92 7.70 11.61
N ASP A 587 7.17 8.27 10.66
CA ASP A 587 7.76 9.16 9.64
C ASP A 587 8.49 10.35 10.31
N ALA A 588 7.84 11.04 11.27
CA ALA A 588 8.43 12.17 11.98
C ALA A 588 9.69 11.80 12.77
N LEU A 589 9.70 10.64 13.42
CA LEU A 589 10.84 10.16 14.22
C LEU A 589 12.03 9.80 13.33
N TYR A 590 11.82 9.00 12.29
CA TYR A 590 12.88 8.64 11.36
C TYR A 590 13.42 9.86 10.62
N ASP A 591 12.55 10.71 10.07
CA ASP A 591 12.98 11.94 9.37
C ASP A 591 13.65 12.94 10.33
N GLY A 592 13.37 12.81 11.63
CA GLY A 592 14.03 13.54 12.71
C GLY A 592 15.37 12.95 13.18
N GLY A 593 15.75 11.75 12.68
CA GLY A 593 16.97 11.05 13.10
C GLY A 593 16.84 10.35 14.47
N LEU A 594 15.63 10.15 14.99
CA LEU A 594 15.37 9.44 16.25
C LEU A 594 15.23 7.91 16.02
N ASP A 595 16.15 7.33 15.26
CA ASP A 595 16.11 5.95 14.76
C ASP A 595 15.92 4.91 15.89
N ASN A 596 16.67 5.02 16.98
CA ASN A 596 16.54 4.12 18.15
C ASN A 596 15.17 4.21 18.82
N HIS A 597 14.59 5.42 18.87
CA HIS A 597 13.28 5.60 19.49
C HIS A 597 12.18 5.01 18.58
N ALA A 598 12.25 5.25 17.28
CA ALA A 598 11.34 4.67 16.32
C ALA A 598 11.38 3.13 16.32
N LEU A 599 12.59 2.55 16.31
CA LEU A 599 12.79 1.10 16.43
C LEU A 599 12.21 0.56 17.75
N GLY A 600 12.43 1.27 18.86
CA GLY A 600 11.87 0.90 20.16
C GLY A 600 10.34 0.91 20.22
N LEU A 601 9.67 1.79 19.45
CA LEU A 601 8.22 1.79 19.31
C LEU A 601 7.73 0.62 18.44
N LEU A 602 8.42 0.31 17.33
CA LEU A 602 8.11 -0.83 16.46
C LEU A 602 8.24 -2.18 17.18
N THR A 603 9.21 -2.31 18.10
CA THR A 603 9.50 -3.54 18.85
C THR A 603 8.93 -3.54 20.26
N SER A 604 8.11 -2.55 20.61
CA SER A 604 7.46 -2.45 21.93
C SER A 604 6.58 -3.66 22.22
N ARG A 605 6.56 -4.08 23.50
CA ARG A 605 5.67 -5.13 24.02
C ARG A 605 4.56 -4.59 24.93
N GLY A 606 4.38 -3.26 24.94
CA GLY A 606 3.29 -2.63 25.70
C GLY A 606 1.94 -2.74 24.99
N LYS A 607 0.88 -2.26 25.65
CA LYS A 607 -0.49 -2.33 25.08
C LYS A 607 -0.67 -1.53 23.78
N ARG A 608 0.04 -0.39 23.61
CA ARG A 608 0.05 0.37 22.35
C ARG A 608 1.19 -0.13 21.47
N SER A 609 1.07 -1.37 20.97
CA SER A 609 2.06 -2.01 20.10
C SER A 609 1.44 -3.09 19.21
N TRP A 610 2.10 -3.38 18.11
CA TRP A 610 1.74 -4.52 17.24
C TRP A 610 1.97 -5.87 17.92
N TRP A 611 2.92 -5.93 18.88
CA TRP A 611 3.15 -7.15 19.67
C TRP A 611 1.94 -7.52 20.51
N ASN A 612 1.21 -6.52 21.04
CA ASN A 612 -0.05 -6.78 21.76
C ASN A 612 -1.08 -7.50 20.87
N MET A 613 -1.18 -7.13 19.59
CA MET A 613 -2.06 -7.82 18.65
C MET A 613 -1.64 -9.29 18.45
N ILE A 614 -0.32 -9.53 18.27
CA ILE A 614 0.26 -10.86 18.07
C ILE A 614 0.09 -11.72 19.33
N GLU A 615 0.36 -11.18 20.50
CA GLU A 615 0.27 -11.88 21.79
C GLU A 615 -1.16 -12.29 22.12
N ASN A 616 -2.15 -11.52 21.67
CA ASN A 616 -3.56 -11.88 21.78
C ASN A 616 -4.04 -12.86 20.68
N GLY A 617 -3.14 -13.34 19.82
CA GLY A 617 -3.43 -14.37 18.81
C GLY A 617 -3.95 -13.86 17.49
N SER A 618 -4.01 -12.53 17.27
CA SER A 618 -4.37 -11.99 15.97
C SER A 618 -3.29 -12.24 14.93
N THR A 619 -3.72 -12.41 13.70
CA THR A 619 -2.83 -12.60 12.52
C THR A 619 -3.05 -11.52 11.46
N VAL A 620 -3.95 -10.58 11.73
CA VAL A 620 -4.23 -9.37 10.97
C VAL A 620 -4.19 -8.20 11.94
N THR A 621 -3.79 -7.02 11.50
CA THR A 621 -3.75 -5.82 12.33
C THR A 621 -5.14 -5.37 12.76
N TRP A 622 -5.21 -4.66 13.88
CA TRP A 622 -6.45 -4.19 14.49
C TRP A 622 -6.77 -2.74 14.14
N GLU A 623 -8.02 -2.37 14.32
CA GLU A 623 -8.49 -0.99 14.21
C GLU A 623 -7.94 -0.07 15.32
N GLY A 624 -7.71 -0.60 16.52
CA GLY A 624 -7.20 0.12 17.68
C GLY A 624 -6.12 -0.68 18.41
N TRP A 625 -5.41 -0.08 19.40
CA TRP A 625 -4.33 -0.75 20.12
C TRP A 625 -4.82 -1.84 21.08
N ASP A 626 -5.99 -1.65 21.70
CA ASP A 626 -6.52 -2.57 22.71
C ASP A 626 -8.03 -2.32 22.89
N PRO A 627 -8.86 -3.35 23.15
CA PRO A 627 -10.29 -3.18 23.45
C PRO A 627 -10.57 -2.25 24.62
N GLN A 628 -9.62 -2.08 25.54
CA GLN A 628 -9.71 -1.11 26.64
C GLN A 628 -9.80 0.34 26.13
N PHE A 629 -9.16 0.66 25.02
CA PHE A 629 -9.17 2.01 24.42
C PHE A 629 -10.31 2.18 23.40
N LYS A 630 -10.63 1.11 22.67
CA LYS A 630 -11.68 1.08 21.65
C LYS A 630 -12.54 -0.19 21.79
N PRO A 631 -13.60 -0.15 22.63
CA PRO A 631 -14.38 -1.35 22.96
C PRO A 631 -15.03 -2.06 21.78
N ASN A 632 -15.19 -1.41 20.64
CA ASN A 632 -15.76 -1.97 19.42
C ASN A 632 -14.74 -2.14 18.28
N LEU A 633 -13.45 -2.24 18.59
CA LEU A 633 -12.42 -2.48 17.58
C LEU A 633 -12.64 -3.82 16.87
N ASP A 634 -12.25 -3.91 15.61
CA ASP A 634 -12.18 -5.16 14.86
C ASP A 634 -10.72 -5.66 14.69
N TRP A 635 -10.59 -6.96 14.32
CA TRP A 635 -9.32 -7.65 14.21
C TRP A 635 -8.84 -7.82 12.76
N ASN A 636 -9.41 -7.09 11.81
CA ASN A 636 -9.11 -7.24 10.39
C ASN A 636 -9.06 -5.89 9.66
N HIS A 637 -8.23 -4.96 10.19
CA HIS A 637 -8.17 -3.56 9.79
C HIS A 637 -6.74 -3.17 9.37
N ALA A 638 -6.51 -3.09 8.05
CA ALA A 638 -5.16 -2.94 7.51
C ALA A 638 -4.55 -1.55 7.68
N TRP A 639 -5.26 -0.52 8.14
CA TRP A 639 -4.62 0.75 8.49
C TRP A 639 -3.60 0.61 9.64
N GLY A 640 -3.62 -0.55 10.35
CA GLY A 640 -2.60 -0.94 11.30
C GLY A 640 -1.30 -1.42 10.68
N ALA A 641 -1.22 -1.58 9.36
CA ALA A 641 -0.06 -2.15 8.68
C ALA A 641 1.07 -1.14 8.37
N ALA A 642 1.07 0.05 8.99
CA ALA A 642 2.12 1.04 8.82
C ALA A 642 3.56 0.50 8.90
N PRO A 643 3.92 -0.46 9.80
CA PRO A 643 5.26 -1.03 9.83
C PRO A 643 5.71 -1.68 8.52
N ALA A 644 4.81 -2.20 7.69
CA ALA A 644 5.17 -2.79 6.39
C ALA A 644 5.85 -1.75 5.47
N ASN A 645 5.38 -0.50 5.48
CA ASN A 645 6.02 0.56 4.71
C ASN A 645 7.15 1.28 5.48
N ILE A 646 6.99 1.52 6.77
CA ILE A 646 8.00 2.22 7.58
C ILE A 646 9.31 1.44 7.64
N ILE A 647 9.25 0.11 7.82
CA ILE A 647 10.45 -0.74 7.83
C ILE A 647 11.21 -0.61 6.50
N ILE A 648 10.51 -0.68 5.38
CA ILE A 648 11.13 -0.60 4.05
C ILE A 648 11.62 0.83 3.75
N ARG A 649 10.73 1.82 3.90
CA ARG A 649 11.00 3.20 3.52
C ARG A 649 12.00 3.88 4.45
N LYS A 650 11.88 3.66 5.75
CA LYS A 650 12.64 4.40 6.75
C LYS A 650 13.77 3.59 7.38
N LEU A 651 13.52 2.37 7.88
CA LEU A 651 14.57 1.56 8.49
C LEU A 651 15.56 1.03 7.46
N MET A 652 15.07 0.41 6.37
CA MET A 652 15.92 -0.02 5.25
C MET A 652 16.29 1.14 4.31
N GLY A 653 15.51 2.22 4.34
CA GLY A 653 15.76 3.49 3.66
C GLY A 653 15.54 3.49 2.15
N VAL A 654 14.72 2.56 1.64
CA VAL A 654 14.43 2.42 0.20
C VAL A 654 13.19 3.22 -0.15
N GLU A 655 13.36 4.40 -0.75
CA GLU A 655 12.26 5.29 -1.13
C GLU A 655 12.45 5.85 -2.56
N PRO A 656 11.39 5.95 -3.38
CA PRO A 656 11.46 6.65 -4.65
C PRO A 656 11.62 8.16 -4.42
N VAL A 657 12.51 8.79 -5.19
CA VAL A 657 12.73 10.26 -5.20
C VAL A 657 12.08 10.88 -6.42
N GLU A 658 12.19 10.21 -7.57
CA GLU A 658 11.59 10.62 -8.82
C GLU A 658 10.53 9.61 -9.27
N PRO A 659 9.46 10.08 -9.94
CA PRO A 659 8.36 9.21 -10.37
C PRO A 659 8.82 8.01 -11.20
N GLY A 660 8.18 6.85 -10.95
CA GLY A 660 8.51 5.60 -11.62
C GLY A 660 9.88 5.06 -11.23
N TRP A 661 10.38 5.43 -10.04
CA TRP A 661 11.67 4.98 -9.52
C TRP A 661 12.88 5.36 -10.39
N LYS A 662 12.77 6.40 -11.22
CA LYS A 662 13.90 6.90 -12.05
C LYS A 662 15.11 7.26 -11.20
N ARG A 663 14.85 7.70 -9.96
CA ARG A 663 15.85 7.91 -8.92
C ARG A 663 15.26 7.48 -7.57
N MET A 664 16.08 6.83 -6.74
CA MET A 664 15.70 6.40 -5.40
C MET A 664 16.75 6.78 -4.36
N THR A 665 16.39 6.77 -3.09
CA THR A 665 17.35 6.72 -1.98
C THR A 665 17.45 5.31 -1.44
N ILE A 666 18.64 4.95 -0.95
CA ILE A 666 18.88 3.78 -0.12
C ILE A 666 19.68 4.27 1.08
N HIS A 667 19.00 4.51 2.19
CA HIS A 667 19.55 5.12 3.40
C HIS A 667 19.13 4.35 4.65
N PRO A 668 19.75 3.20 4.96
CA PRO A 668 19.45 2.46 6.18
C PRO A 668 19.61 3.32 7.43
N ARG A 669 18.61 3.22 8.31
CA ARG A 669 18.57 3.87 9.63
C ARG A 669 18.34 2.79 10.70
N PRO A 670 19.36 1.96 10.95
CA PRO A 670 19.21 0.72 11.73
C PRO A 670 18.93 0.95 13.21
N GLY A 671 19.17 2.16 13.74
CA GLY A 671 19.23 2.33 15.18
C GLY A 671 20.32 1.44 15.78
N ASN A 672 19.94 0.67 16.81
CA ASN A 672 20.80 -0.34 17.43
C ASN A 672 20.58 -1.76 16.87
N LEU A 673 19.86 -1.92 15.77
CA LEU A 673 19.67 -3.21 15.11
C LEU A 673 21.00 -3.72 14.53
N GLU A 674 21.33 -4.97 14.81
CA GLU A 674 22.60 -5.56 14.39
C GLU A 674 22.62 -5.90 12.90
N SER A 675 21.51 -6.43 12.37
CA SER A 675 21.44 -6.79 10.96
C SER A 675 19.99 -6.78 10.45
N ALA A 676 19.83 -6.48 9.17
CA ALA A 676 18.58 -6.71 8.45
C ALA A 676 18.85 -6.94 6.95
N SER A 677 17.89 -7.60 6.31
CA SER A 677 17.83 -7.75 4.86
C SER A 677 16.41 -7.61 4.34
N ALA A 678 16.25 -7.02 3.18
CA ALA A 678 14.96 -6.83 2.50
C ALA A 678 15.07 -7.02 0.98
N VAL A 679 14.01 -7.56 0.40
CA VAL A 679 13.70 -7.47 -1.03
C VAL A 679 12.51 -6.52 -1.16
N VAL A 680 12.67 -5.48 -1.97
CA VAL A 680 11.70 -4.39 -2.12
C VAL A 680 11.20 -4.35 -3.56
N PRO A 681 9.90 -4.56 -3.82
CA PRO A 681 9.35 -4.51 -5.15
C PRO A 681 9.35 -3.06 -5.69
N THR A 682 9.69 -2.92 -6.97
CA THR A 682 9.48 -1.68 -7.70
C THR A 682 8.95 -1.98 -9.11
N ILE A 683 8.42 -0.98 -9.78
CA ILE A 683 7.93 -1.14 -11.16
C ILE A 683 9.08 -1.51 -12.13
N LEU A 684 10.33 -1.19 -11.78
CA LEU A 684 11.54 -1.47 -12.56
C LEU A 684 12.17 -2.84 -12.25
N GLY A 685 11.73 -3.51 -11.17
CA GLY A 685 12.30 -4.73 -10.63
C GLY A 685 12.60 -4.62 -9.14
N ALA A 686 13.11 -5.69 -8.54
CA ALA A 686 13.41 -5.71 -7.11
C ALA A 686 14.67 -4.92 -6.76
N VAL A 687 14.62 -4.20 -5.64
CA VAL A 687 15.80 -3.67 -4.93
C VAL A 687 16.11 -4.61 -3.79
N GLU A 688 17.36 -5.06 -3.67
CA GLU A 688 17.80 -5.86 -2.53
C GLU A 688 18.73 -5.05 -1.66
N VAL A 689 18.51 -5.04 -0.36
CA VAL A 689 19.34 -4.35 0.62
C VAL A 689 19.55 -5.25 1.82
N ALA A 690 20.81 -5.46 2.20
CA ALA A 690 21.17 -6.12 3.45
C ALA A 690 22.27 -5.34 4.15
N PHE A 691 22.24 -5.30 5.49
CA PHE A 691 23.30 -4.69 6.27
C PHE A 691 23.71 -5.49 7.50
N LEU A 692 24.96 -5.31 7.92
CA LEU A 692 25.50 -5.70 9.22
C LEU A 692 26.06 -4.45 9.91
N ASN A 693 25.54 -4.16 11.10
CA ASN A 693 25.85 -2.98 11.91
C ASN A 693 26.58 -3.41 13.18
N THR A 694 27.87 -3.15 13.26
CA THR A 694 28.71 -3.47 14.40
C THR A 694 29.33 -2.20 14.99
N ALA A 695 29.96 -2.31 16.14
CA ALA A 695 30.65 -1.18 16.78
C ALA A 695 31.80 -0.60 15.91
N ASP A 696 32.44 -1.45 15.09
CA ASP A 696 33.66 -1.09 14.34
C ASP A 696 33.39 -0.86 12.85
N ALA A 697 32.28 -1.39 12.31
CA ALA A 697 31.97 -1.33 10.89
C ALA A 697 30.46 -1.33 10.61
N PHE A 698 30.08 -0.66 9.53
CA PHE A 698 28.79 -0.84 8.88
C PHE A 698 29.03 -1.44 7.49
N GLU A 699 28.52 -2.64 7.27
CA GLU A 699 28.62 -3.34 6.00
C GLU A 699 27.24 -3.43 5.34
N MET A 700 27.19 -3.27 4.01
CA MET A 700 25.93 -3.21 3.26
C MET A 700 26.12 -3.87 1.89
N ASN A 701 25.18 -4.72 1.52
CA ASN A 701 25.03 -5.24 0.16
C ASN A 701 23.77 -4.65 -0.46
N VAL A 702 23.91 -4.18 -1.71
CA VAL A 702 22.79 -3.54 -2.44
C VAL A 702 22.76 -4.08 -3.85
N THR A 703 21.57 -4.46 -4.33
CA THR A 703 21.28 -4.73 -5.74
C THR A 703 20.28 -3.70 -6.25
N ILE A 704 20.66 -2.97 -7.30
CA ILE A 704 19.88 -1.89 -7.92
C ILE A 704 19.42 -2.36 -9.30
N PRO A 705 18.11 -2.38 -9.59
CA PRO A 705 17.59 -2.82 -10.90
C PRO A 705 17.95 -1.84 -12.01
N SER A 706 17.85 -2.29 -13.27
CA SER A 706 18.02 -1.44 -14.46
C SER A 706 16.98 -0.32 -14.53
N GLY A 707 17.36 0.80 -15.15
CA GLY A 707 16.42 1.93 -15.38
C GLY A 707 16.40 2.98 -14.26
N THR A 708 17.19 2.82 -13.19
CA THR A 708 17.22 3.75 -12.04
C THR A 708 18.62 4.19 -11.67
N VAL A 709 18.69 5.19 -10.82
CA VAL A 709 19.92 5.64 -10.13
C VAL A 709 19.60 5.73 -8.63
N ALA A 710 20.49 5.21 -7.78
CA ALA A 710 20.29 5.25 -6.33
C ALA A 710 21.28 6.22 -5.67
N ASP A 711 20.76 7.13 -4.84
CA ASP A 711 21.55 7.89 -3.86
C ASP A 711 21.69 7.03 -2.60
N VAL A 712 22.85 6.42 -2.42
CA VAL A 712 23.10 5.49 -1.32
C VAL A 712 23.81 6.20 -0.19
N THR A 713 23.25 6.11 1.02
CA THR A 713 23.88 6.61 2.24
C THR A 713 24.31 5.41 3.10
N VAL A 714 25.61 5.33 3.37
CA VAL A 714 26.22 4.29 4.18
C VAL A 714 26.54 4.87 5.57
N PRO A 715 25.85 4.44 6.63
CA PRO A 715 26.17 4.84 8.00
C PRO A 715 27.62 4.52 8.35
N ALA A 716 28.25 5.33 9.19
CA ALA A 716 29.64 5.13 9.58
C ALA A 716 29.81 5.16 11.10
N PRO A 717 30.53 4.20 11.70
CA PRO A 717 30.70 4.11 13.15
C PRO A 717 31.51 5.28 13.73
N SER A 718 32.33 5.95 12.91
CA SER A 718 33.10 7.10 13.33
C SER A 718 33.32 8.09 12.21
N ARG A 719 33.75 9.33 12.57
CA ARG A 719 34.17 10.37 11.61
C ARG A 719 35.53 10.09 10.95
N SER A 720 36.29 9.14 11.48
CA SER A 720 37.55 8.69 10.92
C SER A 720 37.44 7.48 10.01
N SER A 721 36.20 6.94 9.87
CA SER A 721 35.92 5.79 9.00
C SER A 721 36.31 6.08 7.55
N SER A 722 36.70 5.03 6.84
CA SER A 722 36.89 5.03 5.38
C SER A 722 35.80 4.19 4.73
N LEU A 723 35.34 4.62 3.55
CA LEU A 723 34.38 3.86 2.75
C LEU A 723 35.11 2.96 1.75
N TYR A 724 34.64 1.72 1.62
CA TYR A 724 35.09 0.77 0.62
C TYR A 724 33.87 0.36 -0.24
N VAL A 725 34.10 0.33 -1.57
CA VAL A 725 33.11 -0.09 -2.56
C VAL A 725 33.72 -1.26 -3.34
N ASN A 726 33.05 -2.43 -3.27
CA ASN A 726 33.55 -3.68 -3.87
C ASN A 726 35.01 -3.99 -3.50
N GLY A 727 35.37 -3.73 -2.24
CA GLY A 727 36.74 -3.93 -1.70
C GLY A 727 37.75 -2.81 -2.02
N GLY A 728 37.45 -1.91 -2.94
CA GLY A 728 38.28 -0.74 -3.28
C GLY A 728 37.98 0.44 -2.35
N LYS A 729 39.03 1.14 -1.87
CA LYS A 729 38.84 2.33 -1.04
C LYS A 729 38.23 3.48 -1.86
N TRP A 730 37.12 4.02 -1.41
CA TRP A 730 36.43 5.16 -2.03
C TRP A 730 37.02 6.49 -1.51
N GLN A 731 37.29 7.40 -2.43
CA GLN A 731 37.86 8.71 -2.09
C GLN A 731 36.77 9.71 -1.71
N ALA A 732 36.27 9.62 -0.48
CA ALA A 732 35.31 10.56 0.09
C ALA A 732 35.53 10.72 1.59
N ASN A 733 35.18 11.89 2.12
CA ASN A 733 35.10 12.11 3.57
C ASN A 733 33.68 11.88 4.08
N PRO A 734 33.53 11.29 5.25
CA PRO A 734 32.21 11.11 5.86
C PRO A 734 31.59 12.46 6.22
N LEU A 735 30.32 12.62 5.95
CA LEU A 735 29.50 13.74 6.37
C LEU A 735 29.08 13.55 7.83
N ARG A 736 28.96 14.66 8.57
CA ARG A 736 28.39 14.63 9.91
C ARG A 736 26.89 14.39 9.81
N THR A 737 26.39 13.42 10.58
CA THR A 737 24.95 13.22 10.75
C THR A 737 24.38 14.15 11.83
N ASP A 738 23.06 14.29 11.88
CA ASP A 738 22.36 14.99 12.95
C ASP A 738 22.68 14.34 14.31
N GLY A 739 22.74 15.14 15.37
CA GLY A 739 23.11 14.67 16.69
C GLY A 739 22.15 13.64 17.31
N ASN A 740 21.01 13.40 16.69
CA ASN A 740 20.00 12.42 17.07
C ASN A 740 20.16 11.06 16.35
N SER A 741 20.96 10.99 15.28
CA SER A 741 21.19 9.76 14.53
C SER A 741 21.99 8.74 15.35
N SER A 742 21.69 7.45 15.17
CA SER A 742 22.41 6.33 15.78
C SER A 742 23.88 6.24 15.35
N HIS A 743 24.25 6.85 14.19
CA HIS A 743 25.62 6.90 13.66
C HIS A 743 26.10 8.35 13.59
N PRO A 744 27.37 8.61 14.03
CA PRO A 744 27.92 9.98 14.10
C PRO A 744 28.32 10.54 12.75
N ALA A 745 28.37 9.70 11.72
CA ALA A 745 28.76 10.07 10.36
C ALA A 745 28.13 9.14 9.33
N ALA A 746 28.15 9.54 8.07
CA ALA A 746 27.72 8.73 6.93
C ALA A 746 28.46 9.13 5.66
N PHE A 747 28.52 8.21 4.71
CA PHE A 747 28.98 8.48 3.35
C PHE A 747 27.78 8.48 2.40
N THR A 748 27.75 9.43 1.47
CA THR A 748 26.74 9.44 0.40
C THR A 748 27.43 9.31 -0.94
N LEU A 749 26.90 8.41 -1.78
CA LEU A 749 27.40 8.19 -3.14
C LEU A 749 26.23 7.86 -4.05
N GLN A 750 26.38 8.17 -5.35
CA GLN A 750 25.41 7.80 -6.37
C GLN A 750 25.87 6.51 -7.05
N LEU A 751 24.97 5.52 -7.13
CA LEU A 751 25.22 4.24 -7.76
C LEU A 751 24.26 4.02 -8.94
N THR A 752 24.80 3.42 -9.99
CA THR A 752 24.04 2.97 -11.17
C THR A 752 23.51 1.54 -10.95
N PRO A 753 22.69 0.97 -11.86
CA PRO A 753 22.26 -0.42 -11.77
C PRO A 753 23.41 -1.41 -11.59
N GLY A 754 23.19 -2.42 -10.76
CA GLY A 754 24.20 -3.44 -10.45
C GLY A 754 24.19 -3.84 -8.97
N SER A 755 25.11 -4.75 -8.61
CA SER A 755 25.27 -5.23 -7.23
C SER A 755 26.57 -4.67 -6.63
N TYR A 756 26.47 -4.21 -5.39
CA TYR A 756 27.54 -3.53 -4.69
C TYR A 756 27.68 -4.06 -3.26
N THR A 757 28.94 -4.22 -2.83
CA THR A 757 29.30 -4.40 -1.43
C THR A 757 29.95 -3.12 -0.92
N LEU A 758 29.37 -2.53 0.12
CA LEU A 758 29.81 -1.28 0.72
C LEU A 758 30.23 -1.53 2.18
N SER A 759 31.35 -0.94 2.62
CA SER A 759 31.80 -1.08 4.01
C SER A 759 32.39 0.24 4.50
N ALA A 760 31.83 0.78 5.57
CA ALA A 760 32.35 1.93 6.31
C ALA A 760 33.02 1.45 7.61
N ARG A 761 34.36 1.59 7.71
CA ARG A 761 35.16 1.09 8.82
C ARG A 761 36.41 1.94 9.13
#